data_b2ca74d634ad5f3454f3bae4a19c347e
#
_entry.id   b2ca74d634ad5f3454f3bae4a19c347e
#
_cell.length_a   1.000
_cell.length_b   1.000
_cell.length_c   1.000
_cell.angle_alpha   90.00
_cell.angle_beta   90.00
_cell.angle_gamma   90.00
#
_symmetry.space_group_name_H-M   'P 1'
#
loop_
_entity.id
_entity.type
_entity.pdbx_description
1 polymer ?
#
loop_
_entity_poly.entity_id
_entity_poly.type
_entity_poly.pdbx_seq_one_letter_code
_entity_poly.pdbx_strand_id
1 'polypeptide(L)'
;MRIARISRLAILALATSGILPLAAEQLTFDTRSAWQQWKHPVGAIDLTPNGAVLPLSVRKNINAVSNADYFGSGIRNVGSNSRDAANILDGNLSTSWSPNPAEGLENAWIELDLGRLVTASEIVITFDQAAPPFKFFNILMSGGDQFFTNALVPVDGTLAYNLSRKVGFNNEHRLVLNPRLRSLGLGYAGAAESSGGDLKEASGLVRVIRVEIEEFVEGAGIADISISAIGDNISMGMIQRGGSIELITDLQQVLAGAENMVDGDIVTNWAMQTYHQTQTGFDIFNRIIFDLGAHYWVDQVRIIGEPAGAPSGIRSRYANFFWYQLLGSDGSIAPDGTLRFEELAFVDDSPLNETSIRNFDHEFDLQKIRYIKQFFPSTRNGGDRAGTHGTYRSFALISEFQIYGQGFPAELQMTSPILDLTDTKGLTSVEWDAITPPGTRVEVRSRTGNEIVEEIHFFDKKGKEITKRKWEKTPSSLRGPTEISISVGSDWSIWSDPYVVSGTLFSSPSPRRYAQLDLRLVSDDPNVAASVNSLHLNVENPIALATRAEVFPAEVSPGVKENFTYFVLPTFGGRSQGFDRLTMNASVPVDFMGLILGDEQIDAQITPTEQGFVLDLPSMVRRSELVELSFSSTIYQNQTRFDLFLGNSNLGNDVRQLVEKGDANSNVTSESVSVQLPINGLLLANIAFSTSVLTPNGDGIGDELVIEFDALKLVTPRPIKVQVYDLAGRKIHELTNEDGLAQRYNFTWDGSDDEGSTVAPGTYLVQIEIEGDSQTEIAQRIVPVAY
;
A
#
# COMPACT_ATOMS: atom_id res chain seq x y z
N MET A 1 -18.87 -5.47 -41.65
CA MET A 1 -17.58 -5.60 -42.32
C MET A 1 -16.97 -4.21 -42.50
N ARG A 2 -16.13 -3.79 -41.52
CA ARG A 2 -15.15 -2.70 -41.65
C ARG A 2 -14.20 -2.83 -40.47
N ILE A 3 -13.03 -3.35 -40.75
CA ILE A 3 -11.90 -3.51 -39.86
C ILE A 3 -11.30 -2.11 -39.63
N ALA A 4 -11.29 -1.61 -38.41
CA ALA A 4 -10.54 -0.41 -38.06
C ALA A 4 -9.06 -0.78 -37.89
N ARG A 5 -8.25 -0.31 -38.82
CA ARG A 5 -6.78 -0.36 -38.76
C ARG A 5 -6.30 0.65 -37.72
N ILE A 6 -5.61 0.16 -36.72
CA ILE A 6 -4.80 0.98 -35.82
C ILE A 6 -3.60 1.49 -36.64
N SER A 7 -3.56 2.78 -36.86
CA SER A 7 -2.45 3.48 -37.54
C SER A 7 -1.23 3.54 -36.59
N ARG A 8 -0.15 2.90 -37.02
CA ARG A 8 1.20 3.13 -36.50
C ARG A 8 1.63 4.54 -36.92
N LEU A 9 1.85 5.44 -35.96
CA LEU A 9 2.56 6.69 -36.21
C LEU A 9 4.04 6.36 -36.43
N ALA A 10 4.48 6.46 -37.69
CA ALA A 10 5.89 6.46 -38.04
C ALA A 10 6.43 7.89 -37.87
N ILE A 11 7.33 8.10 -36.94
CA ILE A 11 8.12 9.35 -36.85
C ILE A 11 9.22 9.27 -37.90
N LEU A 12 9.12 10.10 -38.92
CA LEU A 12 10.14 10.28 -39.95
C LEU A 12 11.21 11.26 -39.41
N ALA A 13 12.37 10.76 -39.01
CA ALA A 13 13.52 11.62 -38.68
C ALA A 13 14.34 11.95 -39.93
N LEU A 14 14.45 13.23 -40.27
CA LEU A 14 15.39 13.73 -41.23
C LEU A 14 16.82 13.66 -40.70
N ALA A 15 17.68 12.94 -41.40
CA ALA A 15 19.10 12.88 -41.10
C ALA A 15 19.80 14.17 -41.52
N THR A 16 20.33 14.93 -40.59
CA THR A 16 21.42 15.85 -40.78
C THR A 16 22.61 15.38 -39.98
N SER A 17 23.71 15.07 -40.65
CA SER A 17 24.98 14.62 -40.12
C SER A 17 25.66 15.71 -39.31
N GLY A 18 25.49 15.65 -38.00
CA GLY A 18 26.31 16.30 -36.98
C GLY A 18 26.40 15.34 -35.82
N ILE A 19 27.61 15.04 -35.35
CA ILE A 19 27.85 14.26 -34.15
C ILE A 19 27.38 15.09 -32.96
N LEU A 20 26.09 14.97 -32.63
CA LEU A 20 25.54 15.39 -31.35
C LEU A 20 25.66 14.17 -30.40
N PRO A 21 25.95 14.34 -29.12
CA PRO A 21 25.84 13.25 -28.14
C PRO A 21 24.41 12.68 -28.28
N LEU A 22 24.29 11.36 -28.38
CA LEU A 22 22.97 10.72 -28.37
C LEU A 22 22.27 11.16 -27.08
N ALA A 23 21.23 11.95 -27.22
CA ALA A 23 20.40 12.30 -26.09
C ALA A 23 19.83 11.01 -25.50
N ALA A 24 19.97 10.83 -24.22
CA ALA A 24 19.32 9.75 -23.47
C ALA A 24 17.84 9.73 -23.88
N GLU A 25 17.33 8.57 -24.23
CA GLU A 25 15.91 8.41 -24.52
C GLU A 25 15.16 8.45 -23.18
N GLN A 26 14.08 9.21 -23.09
CA GLN A 26 13.35 9.40 -21.84
C GLN A 26 11.88 9.03 -22.06
N LEU A 27 11.36 8.15 -21.22
CA LEU A 27 9.93 7.93 -21.11
C LEU A 27 9.36 8.93 -20.11
N THR A 28 8.38 9.70 -20.55
CA THR A 28 7.82 10.82 -19.77
C THR A 28 6.33 10.61 -19.51
N PHE A 29 5.93 10.84 -18.27
CA PHE A 29 4.55 10.85 -17.79
C PHE A 29 4.27 12.25 -17.23
N ASP A 30 3.68 13.12 -18.06
CA ASP A 30 3.41 14.53 -17.75
C ASP A 30 2.06 15.00 -18.33
N THR A 31 1.26 14.06 -18.84
CA THR A 31 -0.06 14.34 -19.40
C THR A 31 -1.14 13.51 -18.73
N ARG A 32 -2.36 14.03 -18.67
CA ARG A 32 -3.51 13.30 -18.16
C ARG A 32 -3.67 11.93 -18.83
N SER A 33 -3.49 11.85 -20.13
CA SER A 33 -3.62 10.62 -20.91
C SER A 33 -2.55 9.58 -20.58
N ALA A 34 -1.33 10.00 -20.23
CA ALA A 34 -0.26 9.10 -19.78
C ALA A 34 -0.58 8.51 -18.41
N TRP A 35 -1.04 9.34 -17.47
CA TRP A 35 -1.42 8.89 -16.14
C TRP A 35 -2.68 8.03 -16.10
N GLN A 36 -3.64 8.27 -16.99
CA GLN A 36 -4.85 7.44 -17.11
C GLN A 36 -4.57 5.98 -17.46
N GLN A 37 -3.40 5.66 -17.99
CA GLN A 37 -2.98 4.28 -18.26
C GLN A 37 -2.46 3.56 -17.00
N TRP A 38 -2.13 4.31 -15.96
CA TRP A 38 -1.68 3.75 -14.70
C TRP A 38 -2.86 3.22 -13.89
N LYS A 39 -2.66 2.09 -13.25
CA LYS A 39 -3.60 1.64 -12.21
C LYS A 39 -3.51 2.61 -11.04
N HIS A 40 -4.60 3.27 -10.71
CA HIS A 40 -4.67 4.26 -9.64
C HIS A 40 -5.99 4.17 -8.87
N PRO A 41 -6.06 4.64 -7.62
CA PRO A 41 -7.28 4.63 -6.82
C PRO A 41 -8.27 5.69 -7.32
N VAL A 42 -9.23 5.25 -8.13
CA VAL A 42 -10.28 6.11 -8.72
C VAL A 42 -11.08 6.82 -7.63
N GLY A 43 -11.26 8.14 -7.75
CA GLY A 43 -11.97 8.95 -6.75
C GLY A 43 -11.14 9.39 -5.55
N ALA A 44 -9.86 8.95 -5.44
CA ALA A 44 -8.90 9.44 -4.44
C ALA A 44 -7.81 10.33 -5.07
N ILE A 45 -7.73 10.36 -6.40
CA ILE A 45 -6.76 11.13 -7.17
C ILE A 45 -7.50 11.91 -8.26
N ASP A 46 -7.13 13.17 -8.45
CA ASP A 46 -7.46 13.96 -9.63
C ASP A 46 -6.26 14.00 -10.57
N LEU A 47 -6.50 13.66 -11.83
CA LEU A 47 -5.55 13.83 -12.92
C LEU A 47 -5.90 15.11 -13.67
N THR A 48 -5.16 16.17 -13.40
CA THR A 48 -5.48 17.50 -13.93
C THR A 48 -5.33 17.56 -15.46
N PRO A 49 -5.98 18.50 -16.13
CA PRO A 49 -5.78 18.73 -17.57
C PRO A 49 -4.32 19.03 -17.93
N ASN A 50 -3.56 19.61 -17.01
CA ASN A 50 -2.14 19.94 -17.20
C ASN A 50 -1.19 18.78 -16.88
N GLY A 51 -1.73 17.58 -16.57
CA GLY A 51 -0.93 16.38 -16.33
C GLY A 51 -0.42 16.19 -14.89
N ALA A 52 -0.83 17.01 -13.95
CA ALA A 52 -0.47 16.79 -12.56
C ALA A 52 -1.35 15.74 -11.88
N VAL A 53 -0.76 14.98 -10.95
CA VAL A 53 -1.41 14.00 -10.07
C VAL A 53 -1.64 14.66 -8.72
N LEU A 54 -2.90 14.85 -8.35
CA LEU A 54 -3.30 15.51 -7.10
C LEU A 54 -4.15 14.57 -6.24
N PRO A 55 -3.79 14.32 -4.98
CA PRO A 55 -4.68 13.66 -4.03
C PRO A 55 -5.98 14.45 -3.81
N LEU A 56 -7.10 13.74 -3.72
CA LEU A 56 -8.40 14.33 -3.36
C LEU A 56 -8.62 14.19 -1.86
N SER A 57 -8.97 15.29 -1.21
CA SER A 57 -9.22 15.33 0.23
C SER A 57 -10.62 14.79 0.56
N VAL A 58 -10.74 13.97 1.59
CA VAL A 58 -11.98 13.57 2.23
C VAL A 58 -12.49 14.75 3.06
N ARG A 59 -13.72 15.18 2.81
CA ARG A 59 -14.30 16.34 3.50
C ARG A 59 -15.18 15.90 4.67
N LYS A 60 -15.12 16.65 5.75
CA LYS A 60 -15.98 16.50 6.92
C LYS A 60 -16.92 17.71 7.03
N ASN A 61 -18.11 17.52 7.58
CA ASN A 61 -19.13 18.57 7.74
C ASN A 61 -19.51 19.24 6.41
N ILE A 62 -19.93 18.45 5.44
CA ILE A 62 -20.24 18.92 4.08
C ILE A 62 -21.69 19.41 3.94
N ASN A 63 -21.92 20.31 2.97
CA ASN A 63 -23.24 20.47 2.39
C ASN A 63 -23.46 19.39 1.31
N ALA A 64 -24.30 18.40 1.60
CA ALA A 64 -24.51 17.25 0.72
C ALA A 64 -25.16 17.63 -0.63
N VAL A 65 -25.83 18.78 -0.69
CA VAL A 65 -26.47 19.30 -1.91
C VAL A 65 -25.44 19.79 -2.92
N SER A 66 -24.36 20.41 -2.45
CA SER A 66 -23.34 21.05 -3.33
C SER A 66 -22.66 20.09 -4.31
N ASN A 67 -22.78 18.78 -4.14
CA ASN A 67 -22.18 17.76 -5.02
C ASN A 67 -23.18 16.71 -5.49
N ALA A 68 -24.47 17.01 -5.45
CA ALA A 68 -25.48 16.05 -5.86
C ALA A 68 -25.31 15.64 -7.34
N ASP A 69 -24.95 16.56 -8.20
CA ASP A 69 -24.67 16.33 -9.63
C ASP A 69 -23.52 15.36 -9.87
N TYR A 70 -22.44 15.42 -9.05
CA TYR A 70 -21.33 14.46 -9.11
C TYR A 70 -21.79 13.02 -8.90
N PHE A 71 -22.81 12.82 -8.05
CA PHE A 71 -23.43 11.51 -7.81
C PHE A 71 -24.58 11.20 -8.77
N GLY A 72 -24.69 11.95 -9.86
CA GLY A 72 -25.72 11.75 -10.90
C GLY A 72 -27.12 12.16 -10.48
N SER A 73 -27.23 13.10 -9.55
CA SER A 73 -28.50 13.54 -8.97
C SER A 73 -28.67 15.06 -8.99
N GLY A 74 -29.70 15.56 -8.32
CA GLY A 74 -30.11 16.96 -8.30
C GLY A 74 -31.62 17.06 -8.13
N ILE A 75 -32.30 17.87 -8.95
CA ILE A 75 -33.78 17.88 -8.96
C ILE A 75 -34.26 16.57 -9.55
N ARG A 76 -34.86 15.72 -8.70
CA ARG A 76 -35.41 14.43 -9.10
C ARG A 76 -36.70 14.58 -9.84
N ASN A 77 -37.60 15.41 -9.28
CA ASN A 77 -38.93 15.66 -9.86
C ASN A 77 -39.52 16.97 -9.32
N VAL A 78 -40.46 17.53 -10.01
CA VAL A 78 -41.12 18.76 -9.60
C VAL A 78 -42.58 18.78 -10.13
N GLY A 79 -43.54 19.17 -9.30
CA GLY A 79 -44.91 19.20 -9.65
C GLY A 79 -45.28 20.33 -10.59
N SER A 80 -44.67 21.50 -10.40
CA SER A 80 -44.89 22.67 -11.25
C SER A 80 -43.63 23.54 -11.36
N ASN A 81 -43.58 24.41 -12.36
CA ASN A 81 -42.46 25.34 -12.62
C ASN A 81 -41.10 24.67 -12.68
N SER A 82 -40.97 23.67 -13.54
CA SER A 82 -39.73 22.90 -13.72
C SER A 82 -38.55 23.77 -14.24
N ARG A 83 -38.85 24.91 -14.87
CA ARG A 83 -37.84 25.83 -15.41
C ARG A 83 -36.93 26.38 -14.30
N ASP A 84 -37.53 26.77 -13.18
CA ASP A 84 -36.84 27.46 -12.10
C ASP A 84 -36.40 26.48 -10.97
N ALA A 85 -36.66 25.17 -11.13
CA ALA A 85 -36.36 24.15 -10.12
C ALA A 85 -34.89 24.10 -9.71
N ALA A 86 -33.97 24.29 -10.65
CA ALA A 86 -32.55 24.29 -10.37
C ALA A 86 -32.06 25.46 -9.49
N ASN A 87 -32.86 26.51 -9.34
CA ASN A 87 -32.52 27.67 -8.54
C ASN A 87 -32.30 27.33 -7.03
N ILE A 88 -32.93 26.26 -6.54
CA ILE A 88 -32.77 25.84 -5.15
C ILE A 88 -31.40 25.20 -4.86
N LEU A 89 -30.55 25.00 -5.87
CA LEU A 89 -29.27 24.31 -5.81
C LEU A 89 -28.09 25.16 -6.32
N ASP A 90 -28.36 26.36 -6.88
CA ASP A 90 -27.36 27.19 -7.56
C ASP A 90 -26.51 28.03 -6.57
N GLY A 91 -26.85 28.02 -5.28
CA GLY A 91 -26.19 28.79 -4.24
C GLY A 91 -26.41 30.31 -4.33
N ASN A 92 -27.31 30.76 -5.23
CA ASN A 92 -27.62 32.16 -5.45
C ASN A 92 -28.94 32.55 -4.78
N LEU A 93 -28.88 33.19 -3.62
CA LEU A 93 -30.05 33.59 -2.86
C LEU A 93 -30.95 34.64 -3.54
N SER A 94 -30.58 35.14 -4.71
CA SER A 94 -31.41 36.06 -5.51
C SER A 94 -32.28 35.36 -6.58
N THR A 95 -32.07 34.07 -6.75
CA THR A 95 -32.90 33.18 -7.58
C THR A 95 -33.76 32.30 -6.69
N SER A 96 -34.91 31.88 -7.11
CA SER A 96 -35.80 31.03 -6.31
C SER A 96 -36.70 30.16 -7.19
N TRP A 97 -37.20 29.06 -6.64
CA TRP A 97 -38.28 28.26 -7.19
C TRP A 97 -39.60 28.62 -6.48
N SER A 98 -40.60 28.91 -7.26
CA SER A 98 -41.98 29.11 -6.79
C SER A 98 -42.92 28.22 -7.59
N PRO A 99 -43.82 27.48 -6.93
CA PRO A 99 -44.82 26.69 -7.65
C PRO A 99 -45.77 27.60 -8.41
N ASN A 100 -46.26 27.13 -9.58
CA ASN A 100 -47.20 27.87 -10.40
C ASN A 100 -48.66 27.72 -9.84
N PRO A 101 -49.27 28.78 -9.33
CA PRO A 101 -50.64 28.66 -8.77
C PRO A 101 -51.70 28.19 -9.80
N ALA A 102 -51.48 28.43 -11.09
CA ALA A 102 -52.39 28.00 -12.14
C ALA A 102 -52.43 26.48 -12.35
N GLU A 103 -51.40 25.75 -11.89
CA GLU A 103 -51.33 24.30 -12.00
C GLU A 103 -51.93 23.56 -10.78
N GLY A 104 -52.44 24.28 -9.80
CA GLY A 104 -53.11 23.73 -8.61
C GLY A 104 -52.14 23.41 -7.45
N LEU A 105 -52.71 23.37 -6.25
CA LEU A 105 -51.91 23.14 -5.02
C LEU A 105 -51.34 21.72 -4.95
N GLU A 106 -52.00 20.74 -5.60
CA GLU A 106 -51.52 19.36 -5.68
C GLU A 106 -50.23 19.21 -6.46
N ASN A 107 -49.88 20.22 -7.28
CA ASN A 107 -48.64 20.28 -8.02
C ASN A 107 -47.59 21.24 -7.39
N ALA A 108 -47.85 21.77 -6.19
CA ALA A 108 -47.00 22.71 -5.51
C ALA A 108 -45.91 21.97 -4.69
N TRP A 109 -45.03 21.18 -5.33
CA TRP A 109 -44.02 20.41 -4.68
C TRP A 109 -42.75 20.28 -5.53
N ILE A 110 -41.61 20.05 -4.85
CA ILE A 110 -40.32 19.83 -5.46
C ILE A 110 -39.55 18.72 -4.72
N GLU A 111 -38.87 17.85 -5.45
CA GLU A 111 -38.03 16.76 -4.93
C GLU A 111 -36.55 16.94 -5.33
N LEU A 112 -35.70 16.82 -4.33
CA LEU A 112 -34.24 16.79 -4.46
C LEU A 112 -33.73 15.37 -4.12
N ASP A 113 -32.97 14.74 -5.00
CA ASP A 113 -32.20 13.50 -4.74
C ASP A 113 -30.73 13.85 -4.55
N LEU A 114 -30.11 13.39 -3.49
CA LEU A 114 -28.68 13.56 -3.19
C LEU A 114 -27.78 12.55 -3.94
N GLY A 115 -28.39 11.59 -4.66
CA GLY A 115 -27.68 10.52 -5.38
C GLY A 115 -27.06 9.46 -4.49
N ARG A 116 -27.00 9.71 -3.20
CA ARG A 116 -26.47 8.81 -2.18
C ARG A 116 -27.15 9.00 -0.85
N LEU A 117 -27.12 7.97 -0.02
CA LEU A 117 -27.55 8.05 1.36
C LEU A 117 -26.54 8.86 2.18
N VAL A 118 -27.00 9.90 2.86
CA VAL A 118 -26.19 10.70 3.78
C VAL A 118 -26.78 10.68 5.18
N THR A 119 -25.94 10.86 6.18
CA THR A 119 -26.39 11.17 7.54
C THR A 119 -26.41 12.67 7.70
N ALA A 120 -27.61 13.25 7.67
CA ALA A 120 -27.82 14.68 7.81
C ALA A 120 -27.88 15.07 9.29
N SER A 121 -27.16 16.12 9.67
CA SER A 121 -27.23 16.75 10.99
C SER A 121 -28.18 17.94 11.01
N GLU A 122 -28.33 18.62 9.87
CA GLU A 122 -29.14 19.83 9.73
C GLU A 122 -29.66 19.96 8.29
N ILE A 123 -30.88 20.44 8.14
CA ILE A 123 -31.49 20.84 6.85
C ILE A 123 -31.87 22.31 6.98
N VAL A 124 -31.40 23.12 6.06
CA VAL A 124 -31.74 24.55 6.00
C VAL A 124 -32.50 24.82 4.72
N ILE A 125 -33.67 25.44 4.84
CA ILE A 125 -34.45 25.96 3.71
C ILE A 125 -34.37 27.49 3.79
N THR A 126 -33.91 28.13 2.75
CA THR A 126 -33.84 29.58 2.62
C THR A 126 -34.85 30.04 1.60
N PHE A 127 -35.74 30.95 2.02
CA PHE A 127 -36.77 31.53 1.18
C PHE A 127 -36.31 32.84 0.56
N ASP A 128 -36.91 33.22 -0.54
CA ASP A 128 -36.71 34.52 -1.21
C ASP A 128 -36.89 35.66 -0.20
N GLN A 129 -35.95 36.57 -0.16
CA GLN A 129 -35.97 37.75 0.74
C GLN A 129 -36.87 38.86 0.24
N ALA A 130 -37.24 38.84 -1.04
CA ALA A 130 -38.06 39.90 -1.65
C ALA A 130 -39.56 39.73 -1.38
N ALA A 131 -40.00 38.56 -0.88
CA ALA A 131 -41.40 38.21 -0.64
C ALA A 131 -41.57 37.50 0.71
N PRO A 132 -42.73 37.45 1.32
CA PRO A 132 -42.98 36.66 2.52
C PRO A 132 -42.70 35.16 2.29
N PRO A 133 -42.16 34.47 3.27
CA PRO A 133 -41.89 33.03 3.12
C PRO A 133 -43.20 32.21 3.08
N PHE A 134 -43.12 30.97 2.57
CA PHE A 134 -44.25 30.04 2.69
C PHE A 134 -44.57 29.77 4.15
N LYS A 135 -45.88 29.84 4.50
CA LYS A 135 -46.35 29.69 5.88
C LYS A 135 -46.66 28.25 6.26
N PHE A 136 -47.20 27.49 5.32
CA PHE A 136 -47.65 26.11 5.53
C PHE A 136 -47.09 25.20 4.45
N PHE A 137 -46.28 24.22 4.87
CA PHE A 137 -45.70 23.25 3.97
C PHE A 137 -45.22 22.00 4.73
N ASN A 138 -45.06 20.91 4.00
CA ASN A 138 -44.51 19.68 4.52
C ASN A 138 -43.11 19.43 3.95
N ILE A 139 -42.23 18.88 4.76
CA ILE A 139 -40.94 18.34 4.34
C ILE A 139 -41.02 16.85 4.55
N LEU A 140 -40.86 16.10 3.47
CA LEU A 140 -40.86 14.65 3.46
C LEU A 140 -39.44 14.17 3.12
N MET A 141 -38.94 13.13 3.81
CA MET A 141 -37.60 12.57 3.59
C MET A 141 -37.67 11.07 3.40
N SER A 142 -36.84 10.59 2.49
CA SER A 142 -36.69 9.17 2.16
C SER A 142 -35.21 8.80 2.15
N GLY A 143 -34.93 7.57 2.60
CA GLY A 143 -33.59 6.96 2.41
C GLY A 143 -33.35 6.45 0.99
N GLY A 144 -34.37 6.46 0.15
CA GLY A 144 -34.39 5.88 -1.19
C GLY A 144 -35.31 4.66 -1.32
N ASP A 145 -35.93 4.25 -0.22
CA ASP A 145 -36.81 3.06 -0.18
C ASP A 145 -37.99 3.21 -1.13
N GLN A 146 -38.34 2.13 -1.84
CA GLN A 146 -39.56 2.06 -2.64
C GLN A 146 -40.78 1.96 -1.75
N PHE A 147 -41.88 2.60 -2.21
CA PHE A 147 -43.19 2.41 -1.57
C PHE A 147 -43.77 1.07 -1.98
N PHE A 148 -44.26 0.31 -0.99
CA PHE A 148 -44.97 -0.94 -1.19
C PHE A 148 -46.44 -0.79 -0.79
N THR A 149 -47.31 -1.37 -1.58
CA THR A 149 -48.73 -1.49 -1.20
C THR A 149 -48.91 -2.47 -0.04
N ASN A 150 -50.07 -2.47 0.61
CA ASN A 150 -50.40 -3.44 1.65
C ASN A 150 -50.29 -4.91 1.20
N ALA A 151 -50.28 -5.18 -0.10
CA ALA A 151 -50.07 -6.50 -0.69
C ALA A 151 -48.60 -6.79 -0.99
N LEU A 152 -47.68 -5.96 -0.50
CA LEU A 152 -46.24 -6.07 -0.73
C LEU A 152 -45.81 -5.96 -2.21
N VAL A 153 -46.59 -5.27 -3.01
CA VAL A 153 -46.25 -4.99 -4.40
C VAL A 153 -45.56 -3.62 -4.47
N PRO A 154 -44.33 -3.54 -5.02
CA PRO A 154 -43.68 -2.25 -5.20
C PRO A 154 -44.49 -1.38 -6.18
N VAL A 155 -44.58 -0.09 -5.88
CA VAL A 155 -45.16 0.90 -6.79
C VAL A 155 -44.00 1.59 -7.53
N ASP A 156 -43.89 1.31 -8.82
CA ASP A 156 -42.82 1.84 -9.65
C ASP A 156 -42.67 3.37 -9.54
N GLY A 157 -41.45 3.82 -9.28
CA GLY A 157 -41.08 5.23 -9.21
C GLY A 157 -41.60 5.98 -7.97
N THR A 158 -42.30 5.31 -7.04
CA THR A 158 -42.81 5.92 -5.82
C THR A 158 -41.94 5.59 -4.64
N LEU A 159 -41.41 6.61 -3.95
CA LEU A 159 -40.59 6.44 -2.76
C LEU A 159 -41.42 6.37 -1.48
N ALA A 160 -40.93 5.63 -0.51
CA ALA A 160 -41.45 5.66 0.84
C ALA A 160 -40.80 6.84 1.59
N TYR A 161 -41.62 7.81 1.98
CA TYR A 161 -41.16 8.92 2.83
C TYR A 161 -41.38 8.54 4.29
N ASN A 162 -40.30 8.10 4.91
CA ASN A 162 -40.32 7.56 6.27
C ASN A 162 -40.25 8.64 7.36
N LEU A 163 -39.82 9.83 7.00
CA LEU A 163 -39.71 10.97 7.90
C LEU A 163 -40.48 12.16 7.34
N SER A 164 -41.15 12.92 8.22
CA SER A 164 -41.87 14.14 7.80
C SER A 164 -41.85 15.22 8.87
N ARG A 165 -41.90 16.44 8.40
CA ARG A 165 -42.10 17.62 9.25
C ARG A 165 -43.18 18.50 8.63
N LYS A 166 -44.24 18.69 9.35
CA LYS A 166 -45.25 19.70 9.01
C LYS A 166 -44.80 21.04 9.60
N VAL A 167 -44.71 22.06 8.76
CA VAL A 167 -44.40 23.43 9.13
C VAL A 167 -45.68 24.27 9.00
N GLY A 168 -46.02 25.00 10.06
CA GLY A 168 -47.19 25.91 10.07
C GLY A 168 -46.83 27.25 10.70
N PHE A 169 -47.41 28.32 10.17
CA PHE A 169 -47.22 29.71 10.61
C PHE A 169 -45.76 30.19 10.51
N ASN A 170 -44.99 29.65 9.54
CA ASN A 170 -43.63 30.10 9.33
C ASN A 170 -43.59 31.57 8.88
N ASN A 171 -42.74 32.35 9.51
CA ASN A 171 -42.46 33.76 9.19
C ASN A 171 -40.97 34.03 8.97
N GLU A 172 -40.16 32.97 9.02
CA GLU A 172 -38.70 33.07 8.91
C GLU A 172 -38.27 32.79 7.47
N HIS A 173 -37.35 33.64 6.95
CA HIS A 173 -36.77 33.44 5.62
C HIS A 173 -35.64 32.41 5.62
N ARG A 174 -35.17 31.99 6.77
CA ARG A 174 -34.21 30.91 6.94
C ARG A 174 -34.70 29.94 8.02
N LEU A 175 -35.20 28.82 7.57
CA LEU A 175 -35.70 27.76 8.45
C LEU A 175 -34.65 26.69 8.65
N VAL A 176 -34.25 26.48 9.90
CA VAL A 176 -33.28 25.43 10.30
C VAL A 176 -34.05 24.28 10.92
N LEU A 177 -33.81 23.07 10.39
CA LEU A 177 -34.50 21.87 10.81
C LEU A 177 -33.50 20.81 11.26
N ASN A 178 -33.79 20.19 12.39
CA ASN A 178 -33.12 18.97 12.78
C ASN A 178 -33.75 17.78 12.02
N PRO A 179 -32.99 16.99 11.25
CA PRO A 179 -33.52 15.84 10.52
C PRO A 179 -33.97 14.69 11.43
N ARG A 180 -33.76 14.77 12.73
CA ARG A 180 -34.38 13.89 13.74
C ARG A 180 -35.86 14.18 13.88
N LEU A 181 -36.59 13.93 12.80
CA LEU A 181 -38.02 14.18 12.70
C LEU A 181 -38.84 12.96 13.13
N ARG A 182 -40.07 13.20 13.59
CA ARG A 182 -40.98 12.11 13.96
C ARG A 182 -41.24 11.26 12.73
N SER A 183 -41.13 9.95 12.89
CA SER A 183 -41.61 8.96 11.90
C SER A 183 -43.12 9.12 11.63
N LEU A 184 -43.52 9.00 10.37
CA LEU A 184 -44.93 9.01 9.95
C LEU A 184 -45.70 7.72 10.31
N GLY A 185 -45.28 6.97 11.29
CA GLY A 185 -46.08 5.86 11.84
C GLY A 185 -46.07 4.55 11.06
N LEU A 186 -45.17 4.39 10.07
CA LEU A 186 -45.07 3.15 9.30
C LEU A 186 -43.82 2.39 9.66
N GLY A 187 -43.73 1.92 10.88
CA GLY A 187 -42.72 0.89 11.26
C GLY A 187 -41.46 1.34 11.99
N TYR A 188 -41.12 2.63 12.01
CA TYR A 188 -39.97 3.12 12.78
C TYR A 188 -40.31 3.47 14.24
N ALA A 189 -41.56 3.83 14.51
CA ALA A 189 -41.98 4.39 15.79
C ALA A 189 -41.98 3.38 16.95
N GLY A 190 -42.24 2.13 16.69
CA GLY A 190 -42.42 1.14 17.78
C GLY A 190 -41.09 0.59 18.34
N ALA A 191 -40.02 0.64 17.57
CA ALA A 191 -38.71 0.20 18.01
C ALA A 191 -37.91 1.36 18.67
N ALA A 192 -38.24 2.58 18.34
CA ALA A 192 -37.49 3.78 18.72
C ALA A 192 -37.71 4.18 20.18
N GLU A 193 -38.91 3.98 20.71
CA GLU A 193 -39.24 4.45 22.06
C GLU A 193 -38.68 3.56 23.18
N SER A 194 -38.27 2.34 22.85
CA SER A 194 -37.85 1.34 23.85
C SER A 194 -36.34 1.30 24.16
N SER A 195 -35.49 1.93 23.38
CA SER A 195 -34.02 1.69 23.45
C SER A 195 -33.14 2.90 23.77
N GLY A 196 -33.64 3.95 24.27
CA GLY A 196 -32.93 4.95 25.05
C GLY A 196 -31.70 5.68 24.47
N GLY A 197 -31.05 5.29 23.42
CA GLY A 197 -29.78 5.86 23.01
C GLY A 197 -29.58 6.14 21.53
N ASP A 198 -29.45 5.11 20.74
CA ASP A 198 -28.84 5.22 19.41
C ASP A 198 -29.80 5.44 18.26
N LEU A 199 -31.08 5.40 18.53
CA LEU A 199 -32.12 5.65 17.53
C LEU A 199 -32.27 7.10 17.08
N LYS A 200 -31.65 8.02 17.80
CA LYS A 200 -31.58 9.43 17.39
C LYS A 200 -30.86 9.60 16.05
N GLU A 201 -29.96 8.68 15.71
CA GLU A 201 -29.11 8.78 14.53
C GLU A 201 -29.68 8.09 13.28
N ALA A 202 -30.50 7.06 13.46
CA ALA A 202 -31.23 6.43 12.34
C ALA A 202 -32.12 7.43 11.61
N SER A 203 -32.66 8.43 12.31
CA SER A 203 -33.54 9.45 11.76
C SER A 203 -32.84 10.48 10.88
N GLY A 204 -31.49 10.54 10.89
CA GLY A 204 -30.70 11.43 10.06
C GLY A 204 -30.35 10.90 8.66
N LEU A 205 -30.77 9.68 8.33
CA LEU A 205 -30.50 9.07 7.04
C LEU A 205 -31.41 9.64 5.95
N VAL A 206 -30.83 10.33 4.99
CA VAL A 206 -31.57 11.05 3.93
C VAL A 206 -30.88 10.83 2.58
N ARG A 207 -31.66 10.47 1.58
CA ARG A 207 -31.26 10.51 0.18
C ARG A 207 -32.13 11.46 -0.63
N VAL A 208 -33.47 11.42 -0.38
CA VAL A 208 -34.42 12.27 -1.12
C VAL A 208 -35.18 13.13 -0.16
N ILE A 209 -35.32 14.42 -0.50
CA ILE A 209 -36.16 15.39 0.20
C ILE A 209 -37.22 15.90 -0.76
N ARG A 210 -38.44 15.94 -0.28
CA ARG A 210 -39.58 16.55 -0.97
C ARG A 210 -40.16 17.65 -0.11
N VAL A 211 -40.36 18.82 -0.69
CA VAL A 211 -41.05 19.94 -0.05
C VAL A 211 -42.40 20.09 -0.75
N GLU A 212 -43.50 20.04 0.01
CA GLU A 212 -44.87 20.20 -0.48
C GLU A 212 -45.46 21.45 0.15
N ILE A 213 -45.87 22.42 -0.67
CA ILE A 213 -46.47 23.67 -0.24
C ILE A 213 -47.96 23.41 0.00
N GLU A 214 -48.50 23.77 1.18
CA GLU A 214 -49.91 23.60 1.54
C GLU A 214 -50.75 24.88 1.33
N GLU A 215 -50.07 26.04 1.15
CA GLU A 215 -50.75 27.33 0.91
C GLU A 215 -49.89 28.20 0.00
N PHE A 216 -50.46 28.73 -1.06
CA PHE A 216 -49.80 29.71 -1.91
C PHE A 216 -49.62 31.04 -1.17
N VAL A 217 -48.45 31.62 -1.24
CA VAL A 217 -48.12 32.96 -0.78
C VAL A 217 -47.58 33.74 -1.98
N GLU A 218 -48.12 34.90 -2.25
CA GLU A 218 -47.81 35.71 -3.41
C GLU A 218 -46.31 36.09 -3.38
N GLY A 219 -45.59 35.77 -4.44
CA GLY A 219 -44.16 36.03 -4.61
C GLY A 219 -43.26 35.12 -3.81
N ALA A 220 -43.77 34.26 -2.93
CA ALA A 220 -42.93 33.37 -2.14
C ALA A 220 -42.19 32.35 -3.01
N GLY A 221 -40.93 32.11 -2.68
CA GLY A 221 -40.09 31.12 -3.35
C GLY A 221 -39.06 30.50 -2.40
N ILE A 222 -38.63 29.30 -2.75
CA ILE A 222 -37.49 28.66 -2.10
C ILE A 222 -36.23 29.07 -2.87
N ALA A 223 -35.28 29.78 -2.22
CA ALA A 223 -34.08 30.25 -2.84
C ALA A 223 -32.92 29.23 -2.71
N ASP A 224 -32.85 28.46 -1.60
CA ASP A 224 -31.80 27.48 -1.40
C ASP A 224 -32.26 26.37 -0.44
N ILE A 225 -31.75 25.16 -0.67
CA ILE A 225 -31.84 24.05 0.26
C ILE A 225 -30.43 23.54 0.50
N SER A 226 -29.97 23.59 1.74
CA SER A 226 -28.68 23.02 2.13
C SER A 226 -28.86 21.94 3.20
N ILE A 227 -28.00 20.93 3.15
CA ILE A 227 -28.07 19.75 4.00
C ILE A 227 -26.67 19.52 4.58
N SER A 228 -26.50 19.84 5.85
CA SER A 228 -25.28 19.53 6.59
C SER A 228 -25.22 18.02 6.86
N ALA A 229 -24.17 17.35 6.37
CA ALA A 229 -23.93 15.94 6.56
C ALA A 229 -22.56 15.68 7.18
N ILE A 230 -22.37 14.51 7.79
CA ILE A 230 -21.13 14.12 8.48
C ILE A 230 -19.91 14.33 7.59
N GLY A 231 -19.94 13.88 6.36
CA GLY A 231 -18.81 14.00 5.44
C GLY A 231 -18.95 13.12 4.20
N ASP A 232 -17.84 13.00 3.49
CA ASP A 232 -17.71 12.07 2.38
C ASP A 232 -17.56 10.64 2.92
N ASN A 233 -18.43 9.74 2.48
CA ASN A 233 -18.35 8.33 2.85
C ASN A 233 -17.23 7.63 2.09
N ILE A 234 -16.14 7.26 2.77
CA ILE A 234 -14.95 6.62 2.21
C ILE A 234 -15.26 5.23 1.66
N SER A 235 -16.23 4.50 2.24
CA SER A 235 -16.59 3.17 1.75
C SER A 235 -17.20 3.19 0.35
N MET A 236 -17.93 4.26 0.00
CA MET A 236 -18.44 4.44 -1.36
C MET A 236 -17.30 4.49 -2.37
N GLY A 237 -17.45 3.73 -3.45
CA GLY A 237 -16.43 3.66 -4.50
C GLY A 237 -15.14 2.92 -4.12
N MET A 238 -15.06 2.28 -2.94
CA MET A 238 -13.85 1.56 -2.53
C MET A 238 -13.48 0.43 -3.50
N ILE A 239 -14.45 -0.26 -4.07
CA ILE A 239 -14.20 -1.33 -5.05
C ILE A 239 -13.59 -0.75 -6.33
N GLN A 240 -14.11 0.37 -6.83
CA GLN A 240 -13.56 1.08 -8.00
C GLN A 240 -12.16 1.63 -7.75
N ARG A 241 -11.83 1.98 -6.51
CA ARG A 241 -10.48 2.37 -6.09
C ARG A 241 -9.48 1.21 -6.04
N GLY A 242 -9.93 -0.03 -6.25
CA GLY A 242 -9.11 -1.23 -6.19
C GLY A 242 -9.09 -1.89 -4.81
N GLY A 243 -9.97 -1.47 -3.91
CA GLY A 243 -10.25 -2.14 -2.65
C GLY A 243 -11.10 -3.40 -2.83
N SER A 244 -11.40 -4.07 -1.73
CA SER A 244 -12.16 -5.32 -1.74
C SER A 244 -12.90 -5.55 -0.43
N ILE A 245 -13.88 -6.43 -0.47
CA ILE A 245 -14.55 -6.95 0.72
C ILE A 245 -14.30 -8.45 0.77
N GLU A 246 -13.59 -8.88 1.80
CA GLU A 246 -13.31 -10.29 2.04
C GLU A 246 -14.23 -10.82 3.14
N LEU A 247 -14.96 -11.88 2.81
CA LEU A 247 -15.83 -12.59 3.73
C LEU A 247 -15.18 -13.92 4.11
N ILE A 248 -14.78 -14.07 5.35
CA ILE A 248 -14.16 -15.30 5.82
C ILE A 248 -15.12 -16.00 6.76
N THR A 249 -15.59 -17.17 6.35
CA THR A 249 -16.40 -18.07 7.15
C THR A 249 -15.67 -19.40 7.31
N ASP A 250 -15.84 -20.07 8.43
CA ASP A 250 -15.24 -21.40 8.64
C ASP A 250 -15.81 -22.46 7.69
N LEU A 251 -16.96 -22.19 7.07
CA LEU A 251 -17.58 -23.05 6.07
C LEU A 251 -17.11 -22.80 4.63
N GLN A 252 -16.16 -21.86 4.43
CA GLN A 252 -15.64 -21.48 3.10
C GLN A 252 -16.73 -21.15 2.07
N GLN A 253 -17.88 -20.65 2.50
CA GLN A 253 -18.94 -20.21 1.60
C GLN A 253 -18.65 -18.81 1.11
N VAL A 254 -18.51 -18.65 -0.19
CA VAL A 254 -18.47 -17.32 -0.83
C VAL A 254 -19.91 -16.79 -0.86
N LEU A 255 -20.19 -15.80 -0.04
CA LEU A 255 -21.48 -15.10 -0.04
C LEU A 255 -21.41 -13.96 -1.05
N ALA A 256 -22.24 -14.02 -2.10
CA ALA A 256 -22.33 -12.94 -3.09
C ALA A 256 -23.08 -11.73 -2.52
N GLY A 257 -22.87 -10.55 -3.12
CA GLY A 257 -23.60 -9.32 -2.82
C GLY A 257 -23.02 -8.50 -1.65
N ALA A 258 -21.75 -8.78 -1.26
CA ALA A 258 -21.10 -7.98 -0.22
C ALA A 258 -20.92 -6.50 -0.60
N GLU A 259 -20.82 -6.21 -1.89
CA GLU A 259 -20.77 -4.86 -2.45
C GLU A 259 -21.99 -4.00 -2.10
N ASN A 260 -23.13 -4.63 -1.83
CA ASN A 260 -24.35 -3.94 -1.38
C ASN A 260 -24.18 -3.22 -0.02
N MET A 261 -23.13 -3.54 0.74
CA MET A 261 -22.85 -2.84 2.00
C MET A 261 -22.20 -1.47 1.82
N VAL A 262 -21.73 -1.16 0.61
CA VAL A 262 -20.91 0.04 0.34
C VAL A 262 -21.35 0.77 -0.95
N ASP A 263 -22.56 0.53 -1.45
CA ASP A 263 -23.05 1.09 -2.70
C ASP A 263 -23.79 2.43 -2.55
N GLY A 264 -24.08 2.84 -1.32
CA GLY A 264 -24.80 4.09 -1.01
C GLY A 264 -26.32 3.96 -1.19
N ASP A 265 -26.85 2.74 -1.28
CA ASP A 265 -28.26 2.47 -1.47
C ASP A 265 -28.83 1.61 -0.33
N ILE A 266 -29.65 2.22 0.53
CA ILE A 266 -30.24 1.55 1.69
C ILE A 266 -31.24 0.44 1.30
N VAL A 267 -31.70 0.41 0.04
CA VAL A 267 -32.64 -0.61 -0.46
C VAL A 267 -31.93 -1.94 -0.68
N THR A 268 -30.68 -1.89 -1.04
CA THR A 268 -29.80 -3.07 -1.13
C THR A 268 -29.28 -3.46 0.25
N ASN A 269 -28.97 -4.70 0.43
CA ASN A 269 -28.38 -5.18 1.68
C ASN A 269 -27.59 -6.46 1.47
N TRP A 270 -26.75 -6.76 2.43
CA TRP A 270 -26.08 -8.03 2.54
C TRP A 270 -26.51 -8.75 3.81
N ALA A 271 -26.90 -10.03 3.69
CA ALA A 271 -27.35 -10.85 4.79
C ALA A 271 -26.27 -11.85 5.23
N MET A 272 -25.78 -11.69 6.43
CA MET A 272 -24.91 -12.67 7.06
C MET A 272 -25.75 -13.71 7.81
N GLN A 273 -25.56 -15.00 7.51
CA GLN A 273 -26.17 -16.07 8.26
C GLN A 273 -25.13 -16.66 9.22
N THR A 274 -25.32 -16.45 10.49
CA THR A 274 -24.56 -17.15 11.53
C THR A 274 -25.40 -18.30 12.05
N TYR A 275 -24.84 -19.52 12.01
CA TYR A 275 -25.49 -20.68 12.61
C TYR A 275 -24.78 -21.00 13.94
N HIS A 276 -25.49 -20.79 15.04
CA HIS A 276 -25.09 -21.35 16.33
C HIS A 276 -25.75 -22.71 16.52
N GLN A 277 -24.99 -23.78 16.40
CA GLN A 277 -25.50 -25.11 16.66
C GLN A 277 -24.97 -25.55 18.03
N THR A 278 -25.77 -25.35 19.06
CA THR A 278 -25.46 -25.60 20.47
C THR A 278 -25.16 -27.07 20.79
N GLN A 279 -25.55 -28.01 19.94
CA GLN A 279 -25.39 -29.45 20.19
C GLN A 279 -24.09 -30.06 19.65
N THR A 280 -23.36 -29.39 18.78
CA THR A 280 -22.16 -29.95 18.14
C THR A 280 -20.87 -29.22 18.50
N GLY A 281 -20.94 -28.12 19.22
CA GLY A 281 -19.75 -27.36 19.65
C GLY A 281 -19.00 -26.64 18.52
N PHE A 282 -19.62 -26.44 17.36
CA PHE A 282 -19.06 -25.65 16.27
C PHE A 282 -19.55 -24.20 16.37
N ASP A 283 -18.62 -23.29 16.68
CA ASP A 283 -18.84 -21.86 16.54
C ASP A 283 -18.42 -21.46 15.14
N ILE A 284 -19.34 -20.92 14.37
CA ILE A 284 -19.06 -20.38 13.07
C ILE A 284 -18.61 -18.93 13.25
N PHE A 285 -17.30 -18.71 13.09
CA PHE A 285 -16.74 -17.36 13.09
C PHE A 285 -16.96 -16.74 11.74
N ASN A 286 -17.51 -15.54 11.73
CA ASN A 286 -17.56 -14.72 10.54
C ASN A 286 -16.75 -13.46 10.79
N ARG A 287 -15.93 -13.12 9.82
CA ARG A 287 -15.22 -11.85 9.78
C ARG A 287 -15.36 -11.25 8.40
N ILE A 288 -15.56 -9.95 8.39
CA ILE A 288 -15.62 -9.13 7.19
C ILE A 288 -14.41 -8.24 7.22
N ILE A 289 -13.63 -8.23 6.14
CA ILE A 289 -12.48 -7.34 5.99
C ILE A 289 -12.72 -6.45 4.79
N PHE A 290 -12.70 -5.15 5.03
CA PHE A 290 -12.81 -4.10 4.01
C PHE A 290 -11.41 -3.56 3.72
N ASP A 291 -10.89 -3.71 2.48
CA ASP A 291 -9.73 -2.96 1.98
C ASP A 291 -10.25 -1.68 1.32
N LEU A 292 -9.91 -0.53 1.82
CA LEU A 292 -10.38 0.77 1.33
C LEU A 292 -9.76 1.17 -0.02
N GLY A 293 -8.78 0.41 -0.52
CA GLY A 293 -8.04 0.69 -1.75
C GLY A 293 -6.97 1.77 -1.63
N ALA A 294 -6.91 2.48 -0.50
CA ALA A 294 -5.90 3.45 -0.15
C ALA A 294 -5.88 3.64 1.38
N HIS A 295 -4.85 4.32 1.90
CA HIS A 295 -4.78 4.66 3.32
C HIS A 295 -5.48 6.00 3.55
N TYR A 296 -6.44 6.00 4.46
CA TYR A 296 -7.19 7.20 4.86
C TYR A 296 -6.99 7.53 6.32
N TRP A 297 -7.24 8.78 6.68
CA TRP A 297 -7.39 9.21 8.06
C TRP A 297 -8.85 9.04 8.43
N VAL A 298 -9.14 8.05 9.28
CA VAL A 298 -10.50 7.63 9.65
C VAL A 298 -10.71 7.89 11.13
N ASP A 299 -11.91 8.38 11.48
CA ASP A 299 -12.32 8.66 12.87
C ASP A 299 -13.73 8.16 13.20
N GLN A 300 -14.46 7.62 12.20
CA GLN A 300 -15.82 7.15 12.46
C GLN A 300 -16.22 6.02 11.50
N VAL A 301 -16.88 5.03 12.06
CA VAL A 301 -17.54 3.94 11.29
C VAL A 301 -18.98 3.82 11.72
N ARG A 302 -19.89 3.79 10.74
CA ARG A 302 -21.31 3.57 10.95
C ARG A 302 -21.75 2.29 10.27
N ILE A 303 -22.47 1.46 11.01
CA ILE A 303 -23.07 0.22 10.48
C ILE A 303 -24.57 0.40 10.51
N ILE A 304 -25.20 0.41 9.33
CA ILE A 304 -26.63 0.59 9.16
C ILE A 304 -27.24 -0.76 8.85
N GLY A 305 -28.10 -1.23 9.73
CA GLY A 305 -28.89 -2.41 9.53
C GLY A 305 -30.10 -2.15 8.65
N GLU A 306 -30.94 -3.16 8.45
CA GLU A 306 -32.16 -3.03 7.67
C GLU A 306 -33.08 -1.96 8.30
N PRO A 307 -33.52 -0.96 7.52
CA PRO A 307 -34.54 0.00 8.01
C PRO A 307 -35.77 -0.73 8.51
N ALA A 308 -36.34 -0.25 9.61
CA ALA A 308 -37.58 -0.81 10.15
C ALA A 308 -38.75 -0.48 9.23
N GLY A 309 -39.14 -1.33 8.36
CA GLY A 309 -40.19 -1.13 7.36
C GLY A 309 -40.19 -2.20 6.29
N ALA A 310 -39.15 -3.04 6.27
CA ALA A 310 -39.18 -4.21 5.41
C ALA A 310 -40.41 -5.08 5.69
N PRO A 311 -41.17 -5.47 4.65
CA PRO A 311 -42.53 -6.05 4.74
C PRO A 311 -42.61 -7.43 5.42
N SER A 312 -41.56 -7.98 5.96
CA SER A 312 -41.61 -9.28 6.62
C SER A 312 -41.36 -9.14 8.13
N GLY A 313 -42.46 -9.20 8.90
CA GLY A 313 -42.45 -9.20 10.37
C GLY A 313 -41.63 -10.32 11.05
N ILE A 314 -40.96 -11.14 10.26
CA ILE A 314 -40.02 -12.18 10.70
C ILE A 314 -38.60 -11.63 10.85
N ARG A 315 -38.22 -10.60 10.10
CA ARG A 315 -36.85 -10.05 10.06
C ARG A 315 -36.54 -9.13 11.24
N SER A 316 -37.53 -8.54 11.87
CA SER A 316 -37.35 -7.55 12.94
C SER A 316 -36.70 -8.09 14.22
N ARG A 317 -36.78 -9.38 14.48
CA ARG A 317 -36.21 -10.00 15.69
C ARG A 317 -34.77 -10.49 15.55
N TYR A 318 -34.22 -10.59 14.33
CA TYR A 318 -32.97 -11.31 14.07
C TYR A 318 -31.98 -10.49 13.26
N ALA A 319 -32.28 -9.22 13.00
CA ALA A 319 -31.45 -8.35 12.15
C ALA A 319 -30.40 -7.55 12.93
N ASN A 320 -30.09 -7.91 14.15
CA ASN A 320 -29.19 -7.13 15.00
C ASN A 320 -27.83 -7.77 15.06
N PHE A 321 -26.81 -6.92 14.96
CA PHE A 321 -25.46 -7.26 15.36
C PHE A 321 -25.36 -7.05 16.87
N PHE A 322 -25.08 -8.08 17.60
CA PHE A 322 -24.61 -7.99 18.97
C PHE A 322 -23.31 -8.76 19.06
N TRP A 323 -22.42 -8.29 19.91
CA TRP A 323 -21.15 -8.91 20.16
C TRP A 323 -20.22 -9.00 18.95
N TYR A 324 -19.57 -7.93 18.63
CA TYR A 324 -18.51 -7.87 17.63
C TYR A 324 -17.40 -6.91 18.04
N GLN A 325 -16.21 -7.11 17.48
CA GLN A 325 -15.11 -6.17 17.52
C GLN A 325 -14.98 -5.50 16.17
N LEU A 326 -14.76 -4.19 16.19
CA LEU A 326 -14.34 -3.42 15.03
C LEU A 326 -12.85 -3.13 15.17
N LEU A 327 -12.07 -3.50 14.19
CA LEU A 327 -10.61 -3.45 14.21
C LEU A 327 -10.11 -2.69 12.98
N GLY A 328 -9.09 -1.85 13.15
CA GLY A 328 -8.43 -1.10 12.09
C GLY A 328 -6.99 -1.55 11.87
N SER A 329 -6.49 -1.41 10.65
CA SER A 329 -5.09 -1.67 10.30
C SER A 329 -4.62 -0.68 9.25
N ASP A 330 -3.40 -0.21 9.42
CA ASP A 330 -2.68 0.60 8.42
C ASP A 330 -1.92 -0.25 7.38
N GLY A 331 -2.10 -1.58 7.41
CA GLY A 331 -1.41 -2.51 6.52
C GLY A 331 -0.07 -3.00 7.04
N SER A 332 0.36 -2.58 8.23
CA SER A 332 1.55 -3.11 8.87
C SER A 332 1.40 -4.61 9.19
N ILE A 333 2.52 -5.32 9.15
CA ILE A 333 2.56 -6.77 9.31
C ILE A 333 3.02 -7.12 10.73
N ALA A 334 2.28 -8.02 11.37
CA ALA A 334 2.65 -8.60 12.65
C ALA A 334 3.79 -9.64 12.50
N PRO A 335 4.49 -10.03 13.59
CA PRO A 335 5.59 -10.98 13.53
C PRO A 335 5.24 -12.37 12.95
N ASP A 336 3.96 -12.75 12.96
CA ASP A 336 3.44 -13.98 12.37
C ASP A 336 3.15 -13.89 10.86
N GLY A 337 3.42 -12.72 10.24
CA GLY A 337 3.19 -12.46 8.82
C GLY A 337 1.77 -12.03 8.45
N THR A 338 0.87 -11.87 9.43
CA THR A 338 -0.50 -11.40 9.22
C THR A 338 -0.59 -9.88 9.36
N LEU A 339 -1.70 -9.28 8.89
CA LEU A 339 -1.97 -7.86 9.14
C LEU A 339 -2.13 -7.59 10.63
N ARG A 340 -1.45 -6.56 11.12
CA ARG A 340 -1.63 -6.06 12.47
C ARG A 340 -2.91 -5.25 12.56
N PHE A 341 -3.80 -5.64 13.47
CA PHE A 341 -5.06 -4.95 13.73
C PHE A 341 -5.09 -4.38 15.15
N GLU A 342 -5.65 -3.18 15.28
CA GLU A 342 -5.91 -2.51 16.56
C GLU A 342 -7.43 -2.35 16.76
N GLU A 343 -7.90 -2.44 18.00
CA GLU A 343 -9.33 -2.32 18.30
C GLU A 343 -9.78 -0.86 18.17
N LEU A 344 -10.83 -0.65 17.38
CA LEU A 344 -11.50 0.64 17.21
C LEU A 344 -12.73 0.75 18.11
N ALA A 345 -13.49 -0.35 18.21
CA ALA A 345 -14.68 -0.42 19.03
C ALA A 345 -15.03 -1.87 19.37
N PHE A 346 -15.74 -2.04 20.47
CA PHE A 346 -16.28 -3.31 20.92
C PHE A 346 -17.75 -3.17 21.28
N VAL A 347 -18.58 -4.03 20.73
CA VAL A 347 -20.01 -4.17 21.10
C VAL A 347 -20.18 -5.43 21.87
N ASP A 348 -20.57 -5.30 23.14
CA ASP A 348 -20.72 -6.42 24.05
C ASP A 348 -21.98 -7.26 23.81
N ASP A 349 -22.05 -8.43 24.42
CA ASP A 349 -23.19 -9.36 24.40
C ASP A 349 -24.26 -8.93 25.44
N SER A 350 -24.63 -7.66 25.47
CA SER A 350 -25.65 -7.15 26.39
C SER A 350 -27.06 -7.51 25.92
N PRO A 351 -28.00 -7.90 26.83
CA PRO A 351 -29.42 -8.06 26.47
C PRO A 351 -30.05 -6.82 25.85
N LEU A 352 -29.54 -5.64 26.14
CA LEU A 352 -30.01 -4.39 25.59
C LEU A 352 -29.70 -4.28 24.09
N ASN A 353 -28.63 -4.95 23.62
CA ASN A 353 -28.25 -4.97 22.21
C ASN A 353 -29.06 -5.99 21.37
N GLU A 354 -29.70 -6.98 22.01
CA GLU A 354 -30.39 -8.07 21.30
C GLU A 354 -31.66 -7.66 20.57
N THR A 355 -32.34 -6.60 20.97
CA THR A 355 -33.72 -6.38 20.57
C THR A 355 -34.01 -5.09 19.82
N SER A 356 -33.12 -4.12 19.81
CA SER A 356 -33.51 -2.77 19.44
C SER A 356 -32.47 -1.95 18.65
N ILE A 357 -31.19 -2.26 18.72
CA ILE A 357 -30.18 -1.48 18.03
C ILE A 357 -29.93 -2.09 16.64
N ARG A 358 -30.15 -1.31 15.61
CA ARG A 358 -29.91 -1.72 14.20
C ARG A 358 -28.83 -0.93 13.54
N ASN A 359 -28.55 0.24 14.08
CA ASN A 359 -27.51 1.13 13.60
C ASN A 359 -26.52 1.34 14.72
N PHE A 360 -25.25 1.22 14.36
CA PHE A 360 -24.13 1.45 15.29
C PHE A 360 -23.32 2.60 14.74
N ASP A 361 -22.92 3.48 15.64
CA ASP A 361 -22.04 4.60 15.34
C ASP A 361 -20.83 4.53 16.27
N HIS A 362 -19.66 4.36 15.66
CA HIS A 362 -18.40 4.21 16.37
C HIS A 362 -17.50 5.38 16.03
N GLU A 363 -17.28 6.26 17.00
CA GLU A 363 -16.34 7.35 16.92
C GLU A 363 -15.08 6.98 17.70
N PHE A 364 -13.92 7.28 17.14
CA PHE A 364 -12.62 7.02 17.73
C PHE A 364 -11.61 8.10 17.29
N ASP A 365 -10.42 8.11 17.90
CA ASP A 365 -9.37 9.07 17.53
C ASP A 365 -8.95 8.89 16.08
N LEU A 366 -8.71 10.02 15.39
CA LEU A 366 -8.30 10.04 14.00
C LEU A 366 -7.01 9.25 13.79
N GLN A 367 -7.03 8.23 12.96
CA GLN A 367 -5.88 7.37 12.71
C GLN A 367 -5.79 6.88 11.26
N LYS A 368 -4.59 6.50 10.85
CA LYS A 368 -4.31 5.98 9.52
C LYS A 368 -4.85 4.56 9.39
N ILE A 369 -5.79 4.35 8.47
CA ILE A 369 -6.45 3.05 8.25
C ILE A 369 -6.51 2.76 6.74
N ARG A 370 -6.19 1.52 6.37
CA ARG A 370 -6.46 0.93 5.07
C ARG A 370 -7.44 -0.23 5.15
N TYR A 371 -7.33 -1.04 6.21
CA TYR A 371 -8.18 -2.21 6.39
C TYR A 371 -9.05 -2.04 7.63
N ILE A 372 -10.34 -2.32 7.48
CA ILE A 372 -11.28 -2.42 8.59
C ILE A 372 -11.78 -3.86 8.67
N LYS A 373 -11.73 -4.44 9.86
CA LYS A 373 -12.21 -5.78 10.11
C LYS A 373 -13.33 -5.75 11.14
N GLN A 374 -14.50 -6.25 10.77
CA GLN A 374 -15.54 -6.58 11.72
C GLN A 374 -15.41 -8.07 12.07
N PHE A 375 -15.13 -8.36 13.32
CA PHE A 375 -14.90 -9.70 13.83
C PHE A 375 -15.96 -10.08 14.84
N PHE A 376 -16.57 -11.24 14.66
CA PHE A 376 -17.57 -11.79 15.56
C PHE A 376 -16.95 -12.88 16.39
N PRO A 377 -16.68 -12.63 17.70
CA PRO A 377 -16.05 -13.62 18.58
C PRO A 377 -16.98 -14.81 18.82
N SER A 378 -16.40 -15.96 19.21
CA SER A 378 -17.16 -17.17 19.54
C SER A 378 -18.01 -16.97 20.78
N THR A 379 -19.26 -17.41 20.73
CA THR A 379 -20.19 -17.44 21.87
C THR A 379 -19.94 -18.60 22.85
N ARG A 380 -18.82 -19.31 22.72
CA ARG A 380 -18.51 -20.50 23.52
C ARG A 380 -18.64 -20.33 25.02
N ASN A 381 -18.49 -19.10 25.51
CA ASN A 381 -18.61 -18.78 26.94
C ASN A 381 -19.96 -18.14 27.31
N GLY A 382 -20.85 -17.86 26.36
CA GLY A 382 -22.21 -17.35 26.59
C GLY A 382 -23.23 -18.46 26.87
N GLY A 383 -22.81 -19.54 27.47
CA GLY A 383 -23.57 -20.78 27.64
C GLY A 383 -24.95 -20.69 28.32
N ASP A 384 -25.23 -19.62 29.03
CA ASP A 384 -26.51 -19.51 29.77
C ASP A 384 -27.67 -19.01 28.89
N ARG A 385 -27.37 -18.40 27.73
CA ARG A 385 -28.41 -17.90 26.81
C ARG A 385 -28.80 -18.90 25.72
N ALA A 386 -27.90 -19.78 25.37
CA ALA A 386 -28.17 -20.86 24.41
C ALA A 386 -29.21 -21.87 24.92
N GLY A 387 -29.39 -21.98 26.24
CA GLY A 387 -30.32 -22.92 26.83
C GLY A 387 -31.80 -22.58 26.75
N THR A 388 -32.14 -21.31 26.48
CA THR A 388 -33.54 -20.84 26.50
C THR A 388 -34.22 -20.76 25.15
N HIS A 389 -33.50 -20.74 24.04
CA HIS A 389 -34.08 -20.52 22.72
C HIS A 389 -33.43 -21.39 21.63
N GLY A 390 -33.43 -22.67 21.74
CA GLY A 390 -32.84 -23.63 20.78
C GLY A 390 -32.60 -23.12 19.36
N THR A 391 -31.38 -23.12 18.90
CA THR A 391 -30.88 -22.68 17.59
C THR A 391 -31.09 -21.19 17.27
N TYR A 392 -30.15 -20.34 17.70
CA TYR A 392 -30.11 -18.97 17.23
C TYR A 392 -29.64 -18.96 15.77
N ARG A 393 -30.51 -18.50 14.89
CA ARG A 393 -30.14 -17.95 13.58
C ARG A 393 -30.11 -16.44 13.75
N SER A 394 -28.97 -15.85 13.97
CA SER A 394 -28.85 -14.42 13.82
C SER A 394 -28.60 -14.11 12.34
N PHE A 395 -29.56 -13.41 11.74
CA PHE A 395 -29.39 -12.83 10.43
C PHE A 395 -28.96 -11.38 10.67
N ALA A 396 -27.69 -11.11 10.51
CA ALA A 396 -27.25 -9.73 10.46
C ALA A 396 -27.46 -9.22 9.04
N LEU A 397 -28.26 -8.18 8.92
CA LEU A 397 -28.46 -7.46 7.66
C LEU A 397 -27.69 -6.16 7.77
N ILE A 398 -26.76 -5.95 6.85
CA ILE A 398 -26.07 -4.67 6.68
C ILE A 398 -26.61 -4.06 5.39
N SER A 399 -27.29 -2.92 5.51
CA SER A 399 -27.69 -2.12 4.35
C SER A 399 -26.53 -1.20 3.93
N GLU A 400 -25.83 -0.60 4.90
CA GLU A 400 -24.69 0.25 4.62
C GLU A 400 -23.61 0.11 5.69
N PHE A 401 -22.37 0.04 5.26
CA PHE A 401 -21.18 0.13 6.10
C PHE A 401 -20.43 1.42 5.73
N GLN A 402 -20.72 2.49 6.46
CA GLN A 402 -20.21 3.82 6.16
C GLN A 402 -18.94 4.10 6.95
N ILE A 403 -17.95 4.70 6.29
CA ILE A 403 -16.64 5.04 6.87
C ILE A 403 -16.38 6.52 6.63
N TYR A 404 -16.08 7.25 7.70
CA TYR A 404 -15.83 8.67 7.66
C TYR A 404 -14.46 9.01 8.23
N GLY A 405 -13.95 10.14 7.78
CA GLY A 405 -12.68 10.68 8.19
C GLY A 405 -12.50 12.08 7.61
N GLN A 406 -11.25 12.53 7.52
CA GLN A 406 -10.98 13.87 7.01
C GLN A 406 -9.58 13.97 6.39
N GLY A 407 -9.43 14.96 5.50
CA GLY A 407 -8.15 15.34 4.94
C GLY A 407 -7.71 14.49 3.76
N PHE A 408 -6.48 14.70 3.34
CA PHE A 408 -5.90 13.94 2.23
C PHE A 408 -5.58 12.51 2.65
N PRO A 409 -5.69 11.53 1.74
CA PRO A 409 -5.26 10.16 2.02
C PRO A 409 -3.81 10.12 2.52
N ALA A 410 -3.55 9.29 3.54
CA ALA A 410 -2.22 9.16 4.12
C ALA A 410 -1.23 8.47 3.18
N GLU A 411 -1.73 7.60 2.28
CA GLU A 411 -0.91 7.00 1.23
C GLU A 411 -1.78 6.65 0.03
N LEU A 412 -1.32 7.05 -1.15
CA LEU A 412 -1.90 6.71 -2.44
C LEU A 412 -0.86 6.00 -3.29
N GLN A 413 -1.25 4.92 -3.93
CA GLN A 413 -0.38 4.11 -4.76
C GLN A 413 -0.89 4.09 -6.20
N MET A 414 0.02 4.33 -7.16
CA MET A 414 -0.22 4.21 -8.59
C MET A 414 0.81 3.27 -9.21
N THR A 415 0.37 2.35 -10.05
CA THR A 415 1.27 1.41 -10.73
C THR A 415 1.17 1.60 -12.23
N SER A 416 2.31 1.77 -12.90
CA SER A 416 2.36 1.90 -14.36
C SER A 416 1.89 0.62 -15.06
N PRO A 417 1.42 0.68 -16.29
CA PRO A 417 1.41 -0.50 -17.15
C PRO A 417 2.81 -1.07 -17.28
N ILE A 418 2.93 -2.28 -17.80
CA ILE A 418 4.23 -2.82 -18.22
C ILE A 418 4.73 -1.97 -19.38
N LEU A 419 5.87 -1.31 -19.19
CA LEU A 419 6.50 -0.42 -20.17
C LEU A 419 7.39 -1.28 -21.10
N ASP A 420 7.01 -1.42 -22.39
CA ASP A 420 7.86 -2.07 -23.40
C ASP A 420 8.82 -1.03 -23.98
N LEU A 421 10.09 -1.17 -23.68
CA LEU A 421 11.17 -0.30 -24.18
C LEU A 421 11.51 -0.59 -25.66
N THR A 422 10.72 -1.46 -26.31
CA THR A 422 10.87 -1.94 -27.70
C THR A 422 12.10 -2.82 -27.94
N ASP A 423 13.16 -2.56 -27.23
CA ASP A 423 14.44 -3.29 -27.26
C ASP A 423 14.99 -3.39 -25.83
N THR A 424 16.00 -4.21 -25.61
CA THR A 424 16.75 -4.20 -24.34
C THR A 424 17.48 -2.86 -24.19
N LYS A 425 17.17 -2.12 -23.13
CA LYS A 425 17.74 -0.81 -22.80
C LYS A 425 18.43 -0.83 -21.43
N GLY A 426 19.48 -0.05 -21.31
CA GLY A 426 20.02 0.36 -20.02
C GLY A 426 19.10 1.38 -19.38
N LEU A 427 18.65 1.11 -18.14
CA LEU A 427 17.87 2.05 -17.34
C LEU A 427 18.82 2.77 -16.39
N THR A 428 18.82 4.10 -16.38
CA THR A 428 19.84 4.90 -15.71
C THR A 428 19.37 5.61 -14.46
N SER A 429 18.22 6.28 -14.50
CA SER A 429 17.65 6.99 -13.36
C SER A 429 16.14 7.15 -13.44
N VAL A 430 15.54 7.48 -12.32
CA VAL A 430 14.13 7.91 -12.23
C VAL A 430 14.10 9.33 -11.69
N GLU A 431 13.44 10.22 -12.41
CA GLU A 431 13.34 11.64 -12.09
C GLU A 431 11.86 12.05 -12.00
N TRP A 432 11.55 12.99 -11.13
CA TRP A 432 10.21 13.57 -11.04
C TRP A 432 10.25 15.03 -10.61
N ASP A 433 9.26 15.76 -11.07
CA ASP A 433 8.92 17.10 -10.58
C ASP A 433 7.69 16.99 -9.67
N ALA A 434 7.82 17.40 -8.42
CA ALA A 434 6.81 17.25 -7.41
C ALA A 434 6.78 18.43 -6.43
N ILE A 435 5.61 18.67 -5.86
CA ILE A 435 5.43 19.58 -4.72
C ILE A 435 5.26 18.71 -3.48
N THR A 436 6.18 18.84 -2.53
CA THR A 436 6.23 18.04 -1.30
C THR A 436 6.22 18.96 -0.07
N PRO A 437 5.03 19.40 0.40
CA PRO A 437 4.93 20.15 1.65
C PRO A 437 5.56 19.39 2.84
N PRO A 438 5.98 20.07 3.93
CA PRO A 438 6.50 19.40 5.12
C PRO A 438 5.55 18.30 5.61
N GLY A 439 6.10 17.13 5.97
CA GLY A 439 5.33 15.95 6.35
C GLY A 439 4.81 15.11 5.17
N THR A 440 5.20 15.47 3.93
CA THR A 440 4.84 14.66 2.75
C THR A 440 6.07 14.21 1.97
N ARG A 441 5.92 13.13 1.21
CA ARG A 441 6.98 12.61 0.34
C ARG A 441 6.43 11.87 -0.87
N VAL A 442 7.26 11.82 -1.89
CA VAL A 442 7.06 11.00 -3.09
C VAL A 442 8.04 9.84 -3.03
N GLU A 443 7.53 8.65 -3.19
CA GLU A 443 8.33 7.42 -3.29
C GLU A 443 8.06 6.76 -4.64
N VAL A 444 9.12 6.38 -5.35
CA VAL A 444 8.99 5.61 -6.58
C VAL A 444 9.70 4.28 -6.37
N ARG A 445 9.17 3.20 -6.92
CA ARG A 445 9.81 1.88 -6.99
C ARG A 445 9.82 1.40 -8.41
N SER A 446 10.77 0.55 -8.74
CA SER A 446 10.87 -0.06 -10.05
C SER A 446 10.98 -1.58 -9.95
N ARG A 447 10.60 -2.26 -11.02
CA ARG A 447 10.94 -3.65 -11.29
C ARG A 447 11.09 -3.85 -12.79
N THR A 448 11.87 -4.84 -13.18
CA THR A 448 12.23 -5.05 -14.58
C THR A 448 12.26 -6.53 -14.95
N GLY A 449 12.11 -6.84 -16.23
CA GLY A 449 12.16 -8.20 -16.78
C GLY A 449 12.30 -8.18 -18.30
N ASN A 450 12.48 -9.36 -18.90
CA ASN A 450 12.56 -9.54 -20.35
C ASN A 450 11.38 -10.33 -20.92
N GLU A 451 10.58 -10.98 -20.05
CA GLU A 451 9.47 -11.83 -20.45
C GLU A 451 8.15 -11.27 -19.92
N ILE A 452 7.10 -11.40 -20.71
CA ILE A 452 5.72 -11.11 -20.32
C ILE A 452 4.87 -12.36 -20.59
N VAL A 453 3.83 -12.54 -19.78
CA VAL A 453 2.83 -13.59 -19.96
C VAL A 453 1.56 -12.93 -20.47
N GLU A 454 1.11 -13.38 -21.65
CA GLU A 454 -0.17 -12.97 -22.24
C GLU A 454 -1.21 -14.07 -22.00
N GLU A 455 -2.30 -13.71 -21.34
CA GLU A 455 -3.44 -14.58 -21.11
C GLU A 455 -4.66 -14.07 -21.86
N ILE A 456 -5.29 -14.93 -22.63
CA ILE A 456 -6.48 -14.58 -23.41
C ILE A 456 -7.73 -15.04 -22.65
N HIS A 457 -8.54 -14.08 -22.22
CA HIS A 457 -9.83 -14.29 -21.57
C HIS A 457 -10.94 -14.33 -22.61
N PHE A 458 -11.85 -15.26 -22.47
CA PHE A 458 -12.95 -15.49 -23.40
C PHE A 458 -14.28 -15.23 -22.71
N PHE A 459 -15.12 -14.39 -23.29
CA PHE A 459 -16.40 -14.02 -22.68
C PHE A 459 -17.58 -14.51 -23.53
N ASP A 460 -18.71 -14.81 -22.88
CA ASP A 460 -19.97 -14.99 -23.57
C ASP A 460 -20.62 -13.63 -23.86
N LYS A 461 -21.75 -13.63 -24.60
CA LYS A 461 -22.46 -12.41 -24.97
C LYS A 461 -22.98 -11.60 -23.75
N LYS A 462 -23.08 -12.23 -22.57
CA LYS A 462 -23.52 -11.60 -21.33
C LYS A 462 -22.35 -11.05 -20.50
N GLY A 463 -21.10 -11.13 -21.02
CA GLY A 463 -19.91 -10.70 -20.33
C GLY A 463 -19.39 -11.68 -19.28
N LYS A 464 -19.93 -12.91 -19.22
CA LYS A 464 -19.41 -13.93 -18.31
C LYS A 464 -18.19 -14.61 -18.93
N GLU A 465 -17.11 -14.67 -18.17
CA GLU A 465 -15.92 -15.41 -18.59
C GLU A 465 -16.19 -16.91 -18.72
N ILE A 466 -15.71 -17.49 -19.81
CA ILE A 466 -15.87 -18.91 -20.15
C ILE A 466 -14.56 -19.46 -20.71
N THR A 467 -14.37 -20.78 -20.60
CA THR A 467 -13.17 -21.41 -21.13
C THR A 467 -13.06 -21.29 -22.66
N LYS A 468 -11.85 -21.22 -23.22
CA LYS A 468 -11.57 -21.21 -24.65
C LYS A 468 -12.37 -22.29 -25.40
N ARG A 469 -12.38 -23.55 -24.87
CA ARG A 469 -13.12 -24.68 -25.47
C ARG A 469 -14.64 -24.43 -25.55
N LYS A 470 -15.21 -23.79 -24.54
CA LYS A 470 -16.65 -23.43 -24.53
C LYS A 470 -16.91 -22.29 -25.51
N TRP A 471 -16.05 -21.27 -25.54
CA TRP A 471 -16.17 -20.15 -26.46
C TRP A 471 -16.10 -20.58 -27.94
N GLU A 472 -15.14 -21.47 -28.31
CA GLU A 472 -15.03 -22.02 -29.67
C GLU A 472 -16.26 -22.81 -30.09
N LYS A 473 -16.91 -23.54 -29.17
CA LYS A 473 -18.14 -24.28 -29.41
C LYS A 473 -19.40 -23.45 -29.45
N THR A 474 -19.33 -22.22 -28.95
CA THR A 474 -20.47 -21.29 -28.93
C THR A 474 -20.67 -20.67 -30.31
N PRO A 475 -21.91 -20.62 -30.86
CA PRO A 475 -22.19 -19.94 -32.12
C PRO A 475 -21.67 -18.48 -32.11
N SER A 476 -21.16 -17.99 -33.23
CA SER A 476 -20.54 -16.66 -33.32
C SER A 476 -21.45 -15.51 -32.88
N SER A 477 -22.76 -15.65 -33.06
CA SER A 477 -23.78 -14.66 -32.62
C SER A 477 -23.96 -14.58 -31.11
N LEU A 478 -23.49 -15.59 -30.35
CA LEU A 478 -23.58 -15.70 -28.90
C LEU A 478 -22.20 -15.58 -28.21
N ARG A 479 -21.11 -15.42 -28.97
CA ARG A 479 -19.78 -15.13 -28.44
C ARG A 479 -19.69 -13.69 -27.99
N GLY A 480 -19.07 -13.50 -26.85
CA GLY A 480 -18.59 -12.19 -26.40
C GLY A 480 -17.19 -11.88 -26.91
N PRO A 481 -16.59 -10.76 -26.49
CA PRO A 481 -15.25 -10.36 -26.85
C PRO A 481 -14.20 -11.33 -26.27
N THR A 482 -12.98 -11.21 -26.76
CA THR A 482 -11.79 -11.74 -26.11
C THR A 482 -10.97 -10.59 -25.59
N GLU A 483 -10.45 -10.71 -24.38
CA GLU A 483 -9.57 -9.73 -23.75
C GLU A 483 -8.21 -10.36 -23.51
N ILE A 484 -7.14 -9.58 -23.69
CA ILE A 484 -5.78 -10.02 -23.42
C ILE A 484 -5.31 -9.31 -22.16
N SER A 485 -5.01 -10.07 -21.11
CA SER A 485 -4.29 -9.57 -19.95
C SER A 485 -2.79 -9.83 -20.10
N ILE A 486 -1.98 -8.85 -19.73
CA ILE A 486 -0.53 -8.94 -19.74
C ILE A 486 -0.05 -8.90 -18.30
N SER A 487 0.75 -9.90 -17.92
CA SER A 487 1.35 -10.00 -16.60
C SER A 487 2.86 -10.20 -16.70
N VAL A 488 3.55 -9.99 -15.59
CA VAL A 488 5.01 -10.14 -15.50
C VAL A 488 5.41 -11.62 -15.67
N GLY A 489 6.51 -11.86 -16.39
CA GLY A 489 7.08 -13.20 -16.56
C GLY A 489 7.89 -13.64 -15.34
N SER A 490 8.45 -14.84 -15.43
CA SER A 490 9.19 -15.48 -14.33
C SER A 490 10.57 -14.86 -14.06
N ASP A 491 11.13 -14.14 -15.03
CA ASP A 491 12.43 -13.49 -14.95
C ASP A 491 12.42 -12.08 -14.35
N TRP A 492 11.24 -11.60 -13.92
CA TRP A 492 11.11 -10.26 -13.34
C TRP A 492 11.72 -10.17 -11.95
N SER A 493 12.38 -9.03 -11.68
CA SER A 493 12.83 -8.71 -10.34
C SER A 493 11.66 -8.46 -9.39
N ILE A 494 11.93 -8.59 -8.10
CA ILE A 494 11.06 -7.98 -7.07
C ILE A 494 11.09 -6.45 -7.22
N TRP A 495 10.18 -5.76 -6.56
CA TRP A 495 10.23 -4.30 -6.47
C TRP A 495 11.50 -3.84 -5.78
N SER A 496 12.12 -2.77 -6.30
CA SER A 496 13.27 -2.12 -5.67
C SER A 496 12.91 -1.51 -4.31
N ASP A 497 13.92 -1.16 -3.55
CA ASP A 497 13.76 -0.17 -2.48
C ASP A 497 13.22 1.15 -3.06
N PRO A 498 12.50 1.95 -2.27
CA PRO A 498 11.93 3.20 -2.75
C PRO A 498 13.02 4.23 -3.08
N TYR A 499 12.93 4.82 -4.27
CA TYR A 499 13.62 6.05 -4.59
C TYR A 499 12.89 7.19 -3.88
N VAL A 500 13.56 7.91 -2.99
CA VAL A 500 12.99 9.03 -2.23
C VAL A 500 13.54 10.39 -2.68
N VAL A 501 14.54 10.37 -3.54
CA VAL A 501 15.18 11.56 -4.14
C VAL A 501 15.10 11.45 -5.65
N SER A 502 14.57 12.50 -6.30
CA SER A 502 14.52 12.61 -7.76
C SER A 502 15.92 12.59 -8.36
N GLY A 503 16.13 11.84 -9.45
CA GLY A 503 17.43 11.69 -10.10
C GLY A 503 18.30 10.58 -9.50
N THR A 504 17.78 9.80 -8.56
CA THR A 504 18.50 8.63 -8.02
C THR A 504 18.77 7.60 -9.11
N LEU A 505 19.96 7.01 -9.10
CA LEU A 505 20.36 5.95 -10.01
C LEU A 505 19.41 4.74 -9.93
N PHE A 506 19.13 4.14 -11.07
CA PHE A 506 18.24 3.02 -11.19
C PHE A 506 18.79 1.77 -10.49
N SER A 507 18.03 1.17 -9.57
CA SER A 507 18.48 0.08 -8.71
C SER A 507 17.93 -1.30 -9.08
N SER A 508 16.89 -1.39 -9.93
CA SER A 508 16.44 -2.68 -10.44
C SER A 508 17.40 -3.22 -11.50
N PRO A 509 17.43 -4.53 -11.77
CA PRO A 509 18.29 -5.13 -12.78
C PRO A 509 18.18 -4.41 -14.14
N SER A 510 19.32 -4.06 -14.72
CA SER A 510 19.45 -3.34 -15.99
C SER A 510 20.71 -3.86 -16.73
N PRO A 511 20.65 -4.07 -18.06
CA PRO A 511 19.59 -3.69 -19.00
C PRO A 511 18.43 -4.68 -19.06
N ARG A 512 17.23 -4.19 -19.44
CA ARG A 512 16.03 -5.01 -19.63
C ARG A 512 15.16 -4.47 -20.77
N ARG A 513 14.26 -5.32 -21.27
CA ARG A 513 13.27 -4.93 -22.27
C ARG A 513 12.02 -4.30 -21.66
N TYR A 514 11.62 -4.77 -20.49
CA TYR A 514 10.41 -4.30 -19.82
C TYR A 514 10.73 -3.70 -18.47
N ALA A 515 9.99 -2.63 -18.12
CA ALA A 515 10.04 -2.01 -16.82
C ALA A 515 8.62 -1.76 -16.30
N GLN A 516 8.48 -1.64 -14.99
CA GLN A 516 7.25 -1.20 -14.34
C GLN A 516 7.61 -0.30 -13.15
N LEU A 517 6.84 0.78 -12.99
CA LEU A 517 7.03 1.77 -11.93
C LEU A 517 5.84 1.75 -10.97
N ASP A 518 6.11 1.97 -9.71
CA ASP A 518 5.15 2.16 -8.63
C ASP A 518 5.41 3.52 -7.99
N LEU A 519 4.43 4.42 -8.07
CA LEU A 519 4.48 5.76 -7.51
C LEU A 519 3.62 5.80 -6.26
N ARG A 520 4.16 6.30 -5.16
CA ARG A 520 3.47 6.52 -3.90
C ARG A 520 3.54 7.96 -3.47
N LEU A 521 2.38 8.50 -3.13
CA LEU A 521 2.23 9.80 -2.49
C LEU A 521 1.89 9.56 -1.03
N VAL A 522 2.77 9.98 -0.12
CA VAL A 522 2.65 9.70 1.32
C VAL A 522 2.52 11.01 2.08
N SER A 523 1.61 11.05 3.04
CA SER A 523 1.43 12.16 3.97
C SER A 523 1.31 11.67 5.41
N ASP A 524 2.02 12.32 6.32
CA ASP A 524 1.93 12.09 7.76
C ASP A 524 1.00 13.10 8.46
N ASP A 525 0.39 14.04 7.68
CA ASP A 525 -0.59 15.03 8.15
C ASP A 525 -1.82 15.04 7.20
N PRO A 526 -3.04 14.87 7.72
CA PRO A 526 -4.26 14.89 6.90
C PRO A 526 -4.50 16.22 6.15
N ASN A 527 -3.88 17.32 6.56
CA ASN A 527 -4.12 18.63 5.98
C ASN A 527 -3.23 18.96 4.78
N VAL A 528 -2.23 18.15 4.49
CA VAL A 528 -1.29 18.37 3.38
C VAL A 528 -1.13 17.12 2.53
N ALA A 529 -0.79 17.31 1.27
CA ALA A 529 -0.52 16.21 0.35
C ALA A 529 0.62 16.54 -0.60
N ALA A 530 1.39 15.52 -0.97
CA ALA A 530 2.32 15.62 -2.08
C ALA A 530 1.56 15.58 -3.42
N SER A 531 2.08 16.26 -4.43
CA SER A 531 1.60 16.18 -5.81
C SER A 531 2.75 16.00 -6.78
N VAL A 532 2.50 15.36 -7.92
CA VAL A 532 3.51 15.09 -8.95
C VAL A 532 3.08 15.74 -10.26
N ASN A 533 3.94 16.58 -10.82
CA ASN A 533 3.73 17.23 -12.10
C ASN A 533 4.19 16.34 -13.26
N SER A 534 5.34 15.67 -13.11
CA SER A 534 5.89 14.77 -14.11
C SER A 534 6.74 13.67 -13.46
N LEU A 535 6.85 12.54 -14.15
CA LEU A 535 7.75 11.44 -13.84
C LEU A 535 8.48 11.02 -15.10
N HIS A 536 9.79 10.78 -15.00
CA HIS A 536 10.66 10.44 -16.11
C HIS A 536 11.46 9.17 -15.79
N LEU A 537 11.52 8.27 -16.75
CA LEU A 537 12.42 7.11 -16.73
C LEU A 537 13.47 7.32 -17.82
N ASN A 538 14.72 7.50 -17.41
CA ASN A 538 15.84 7.71 -18.31
C ASN A 538 16.39 6.35 -18.77
N VAL A 539 16.55 6.19 -20.07
CA VAL A 539 17.04 4.96 -20.69
C VAL A 539 18.09 5.26 -21.76
N GLU A 540 19.00 4.32 -21.92
CA GLU A 540 20.11 4.40 -22.90
C GLU A 540 20.28 3.08 -23.64
N ASN A 541 21.10 3.09 -24.68
CA ASN A 541 21.57 1.84 -25.26
C ASN A 541 22.47 1.11 -24.24
N PRO A 542 22.32 -0.21 -24.07
CA PRO A 542 23.06 -0.93 -23.04
C PRO A 542 24.57 -0.95 -23.36
N ILE A 543 25.38 -0.99 -22.34
CA ILE A 543 26.84 -1.22 -22.47
C ILE A 543 27.11 -2.60 -23.07
N ALA A 544 26.51 -3.64 -22.48
CA ALA A 544 26.40 -4.99 -23.02
C ALA A 544 24.92 -5.39 -23.01
N LEU A 545 24.48 -6.19 -24.00
CA LEU A 545 23.09 -6.64 -24.11
C LEU A 545 22.68 -7.52 -22.91
N ALA A 546 23.62 -8.37 -22.48
CA ALA A 546 23.51 -9.20 -21.28
C ALA A 546 24.91 -9.53 -20.76
N THR A 547 24.99 -9.91 -19.50
CA THR A 547 26.21 -10.40 -18.87
C THR A 547 25.89 -11.64 -18.04
N ARG A 548 26.85 -12.56 -17.94
CA ARG A 548 26.84 -13.64 -16.96
C ARG A 548 28.14 -13.58 -16.22
N ALA A 549 28.12 -13.80 -14.92
CA ALA A 549 29.33 -13.76 -14.11
C ALA A 549 29.27 -14.71 -12.93
N GLU A 550 30.45 -15.14 -12.55
CA GLU A 550 30.69 -16.01 -11.41
C GLU A 550 32.06 -15.80 -10.82
N VAL A 551 32.22 -16.11 -9.54
CA VAL A 551 33.49 -16.06 -8.83
C VAL A 551 33.94 -17.46 -8.45
N PHE A 552 35.24 -17.72 -8.60
CA PHE A 552 35.84 -18.98 -8.22
C PHE A 552 37.15 -18.72 -7.41
N PRO A 553 37.37 -19.45 -6.29
CA PRO A 553 36.50 -20.45 -5.66
C PRO A 553 35.23 -19.84 -5.05
N ALA A 554 34.14 -20.61 -5.06
CA ALA A 554 32.84 -20.20 -4.50
C ALA A 554 32.74 -20.44 -2.99
N GLU A 555 33.64 -21.23 -2.42
CA GLU A 555 33.74 -21.55 -0.99
C GLU A 555 35.17 -21.46 -0.54
N VAL A 556 35.42 -20.77 0.60
CA VAL A 556 36.75 -20.54 1.17
C VAL A 556 36.75 -20.64 2.68
N SER A 557 37.89 -20.78 3.30
CA SER A 557 38.05 -20.76 4.76
C SER A 557 38.03 -19.34 5.30
N PRO A 558 37.34 -19.09 6.43
CA PRO A 558 37.29 -17.75 7.02
C PRO A 558 38.66 -17.23 7.48
N GLY A 559 38.92 -15.94 7.25
CA GLY A 559 40.11 -15.26 7.70
C GLY A 559 41.42 -15.65 6.98
N VAL A 560 41.29 -16.44 5.91
CA VAL A 560 42.43 -16.82 5.05
C VAL A 560 42.44 -15.94 3.81
N LYS A 561 43.60 -15.39 3.44
CA LYS A 561 43.74 -14.64 2.19
C LYS A 561 43.77 -15.61 1.02
N GLU A 562 42.77 -15.53 0.17
CA GLU A 562 42.56 -16.39 -0.99
C GLU A 562 42.64 -15.61 -2.29
N ASN A 563 43.01 -16.32 -3.37
CA ASN A 563 43.02 -15.80 -4.72
C ASN A 563 41.74 -16.19 -5.41
N PHE A 564 41.06 -15.21 -5.98
CA PHE A 564 39.81 -15.36 -6.70
C PHE A 564 39.99 -15.04 -8.17
N THR A 565 39.25 -15.73 -9.03
CA THR A 565 39.02 -15.32 -10.41
C THR A 565 37.53 -15.03 -10.61
N TYR A 566 37.25 -13.84 -11.06
CA TYR A 566 35.90 -13.42 -11.42
C TYR A 566 35.75 -13.52 -12.93
N PHE A 567 34.90 -14.43 -13.37
CA PHE A 567 34.59 -14.67 -14.78
C PHE A 567 33.41 -13.81 -15.21
N VAL A 568 33.50 -13.15 -16.36
CA VAL A 568 32.41 -12.39 -16.97
C VAL A 568 32.33 -12.76 -18.45
N LEU A 569 31.14 -13.18 -18.88
CA LEU A 569 30.84 -13.39 -20.30
C LEU A 569 29.82 -12.34 -20.76
N PRO A 570 30.28 -11.24 -21.37
CA PRO A 570 29.38 -10.24 -21.94
C PRO A 570 28.80 -10.72 -23.29
N THR A 571 27.54 -10.37 -23.54
CA THR A 571 26.89 -10.56 -24.83
C THR A 571 26.62 -9.20 -25.46
N PHE A 572 27.04 -8.99 -26.70
CA PHE A 572 26.80 -7.74 -27.42
C PHE A 572 25.79 -7.91 -28.56
N GLY A 573 24.98 -6.88 -28.75
CA GLY A 573 24.04 -6.72 -29.85
C GLY A 573 24.39 -5.50 -30.71
N GLY A 574 23.67 -5.28 -31.79
CA GLY A 574 23.98 -4.22 -32.75
C GLY A 574 23.95 -2.78 -32.18
N ARG A 575 23.30 -2.57 -31.03
CA ARG A 575 23.21 -1.26 -30.34
C ARG A 575 24.02 -1.20 -29.05
N SER A 576 24.73 -2.25 -28.68
CA SER A 576 25.61 -2.25 -27.51
C SER A 576 26.76 -1.28 -27.67
N GLN A 577 27.02 -0.48 -26.63
CA GLN A 577 28.02 0.59 -26.67
C GLN A 577 29.44 0.09 -26.41
N GLY A 578 29.58 -1.08 -25.75
CA GLY A 578 30.87 -1.61 -25.30
C GLY A 578 31.33 -0.99 -23.98
N PHE A 579 32.35 -1.58 -23.39
CA PHE A 579 32.98 -1.09 -22.15
C PHE A 579 34.48 -0.97 -22.27
N ASP A 580 35.07 -0.02 -21.57
CA ASP A 580 36.50 0.16 -21.40
C ASP A 580 36.85 0.45 -19.94
N ARG A 581 35.86 0.29 -19.03
CA ARG A 581 36.02 0.46 -17.59
C ARG A 581 35.37 -0.69 -16.84
N LEU A 582 36.07 -1.22 -15.82
CA LEU A 582 35.52 -2.19 -14.87
C LEU A 582 35.62 -1.61 -13.46
N THR A 583 34.55 -1.60 -12.69
CA THR A 583 34.57 -1.14 -11.29
C THR A 583 34.18 -2.30 -10.39
N MET A 584 35.07 -2.72 -9.51
CA MET A 584 34.84 -3.74 -8.49
C MET A 584 34.48 -3.06 -7.18
N ASN A 585 33.33 -3.45 -6.61
CA ASN A 585 32.90 -3.06 -5.27
C ASN A 585 32.69 -4.29 -4.40
N ALA A 586 33.24 -4.28 -3.21
CA ALA A 586 33.07 -5.36 -2.23
C ALA A 586 32.98 -4.77 -0.81
N SER A 587 32.37 -5.52 0.11
CA SER A 587 32.34 -5.17 1.55
C SER A 587 33.63 -5.51 2.28
N VAL A 588 34.60 -6.10 1.58
CA VAL A 588 35.90 -6.51 2.08
C VAL A 588 37.02 -5.95 1.20
N PRO A 589 38.23 -5.71 1.71
CA PRO A 589 39.36 -5.27 0.89
C PRO A 589 39.68 -6.28 -0.21
N VAL A 590 39.90 -5.77 -1.42
CA VAL A 590 40.28 -6.57 -2.60
C VAL A 590 41.55 -6.01 -3.23
N ASP A 591 42.52 -6.89 -3.50
CA ASP A 591 43.77 -6.56 -4.15
C ASP A 591 43.76 -7.11 -5.58
N PHE A 592 43.78 -6.22 -6.58
CA PHE A 592 43.84 -6.63 -7.98
C PHE A 592 45.15 -7.39 -8.30
N MET A 593 45.06 -8.43 -9.11
CA MET A 593 46.20 -9.27 -9.50
C MET A 593 46.45 -9.33 -11.00
N GLY A 594 45.36 -9.33 -11.81
CA GLY A 594 45.51 -9.40 -13.26
C GLY A 594 44.16 -9.43 -14.01
N LEU A 595 44.21 -9.17 -15.30
CA LEU A 595 43.06 -9.18 -16.20
C LEU A 595 43.42 -9.88 -17.51
N ILE A 596 42.58 -10.85 -17.91
CA ILE A 596 42.69 -11.54 -19.20
C ILE A 596 41.37 -11.34 -19.96
N LEU A 597 41.45 -11.05 -21.23
CA LEU A 597 40.33 -10.94 -22.16
C LEU A 597 40.49 -11.95 -23.27
N GLY A 598 39.65 -12.98 -23.31
CA GLY A 598 39.89 -14.15 -24.16
C GLY A 598 41.18 -14.86 -23.80
N ASP A 599 42.18 -14.79 -24.67
CA ASP A 599 43.52 -15.37 -24.45
C ASP A 599 44.59 -14.31 -24.22
N GLU A 600 44.24 -13.02 -24.15
CA GLU A 600 45.20 -11.92 -24.07
C GLU A 600 45.20 -11.28 -22.68
N GLN A 601 46.41 -11.14 -22.10
CA GLN A 601 46.58 -10.40 -20.86
C GLN A 601 46.51 -8.90 -21.14
N ILE A 602 45.66 -8.19 -20.34
CA ILE A 602 45.42 -6.77 -20.52
C ILE A 602 46.14 -5.97 -19.41
N ASP A 603 46.93 -4.99 -19.86
CA ASP A 603 47.54 -4.02 -18.95
C ASP A 603 46.57 -2.85 -18.75
N ALA A 604 45.79 -2.91 -17.67
CA ALA A 604 44.80 -1.92 -17.32
C ALA A 604 45.33 -0.90 -16.30
N GLN A 605 44.92 0.36 -16.43
CA GLN A 605 45.25 1.36 -15.41
C GLN A 605 44.36 1.15 -14.19
N ILE A 606 44.99 0.98 -13.00
CA ILE A 606 44.28 0.69 -11.76
C ILE A 606 44.18 1.96 -10.93
N THR A 607 42.98 2.21 -10.43
CA THR A 607 42.67 3.24 -9.43
C THR A 607 42.04 2.59 -8.22
N PRO A 608 42.70 2.47 -7.05
CA PRO A 608 42.10 1.95 -5.84
C PRO A 608 40.98 2.84 -5.33
N THR A 609 39.93 2.22 -4.73
CA THR A 609 38.83 2.89 -4.05
C THR A 609 38.66 2.33 -2.63
N GLU A 610 37.86 2.97 -1.79
CA GLU A 610 37.56 2.47 -0.44
C GLU A 610 36.85 1.09 -0.46
N GLN A 611 36.09 0.79 -1.51
CA GLN A 611 35.32 -0.44 -1.65
C GLN A 611 35.88 -1.41 -2.70
N GLY A 612 37.05 -1.16 -3.24
CA GLY A 612 37.64 -2.01 -4.27
C GLY A 612 38.57 -1.27 -5.21
N PHE A 613 38.33 -1.34 -6.52
CA PHE A 613 39.14 -0.68 -7.53
C PHE A 613 38.40 -0.38 -8.82
N VAL A 614 38.90 0.55 -9.58
CA VAL A 614 38.51 0.85 -10.95
C VAL A 614 39.66 0.46 -11.89
N LEU A 615 39.34 -0.24 -12.98
CA LEU A 615 40.24 -0.59 -14.06
C LEU A 615 39.85 0.15 -15.33
N ASP A 616 40.74 0.97 -15.87
CA ASP A 616 40.57 1.56 -17.20
C ASP A 616 41.35 0.73 -18.22
N LEU A 617 40.64 0.22 -19.22
CA LEU A 617 41.18 -0.65 -20.27
C LEU A 617 41.77 0.20 -21.40
N PRO A 618 42.83 -0.28 -22.09
CA PRO A 618 43.45 0.47 -23.18
C PRO A 618 42.58 0.62 -24.43
N SER A 619 41.53 -0.22 -24.55
CA SER A 619 40.63 -0.20 -25.71
C SER A 619 39.22 -0.63 -25.33
N MET A 620 38.24 -0.14 -26.12
CA MET A 620 36.82 -0.48 -25.95
C MET A 620 36.55 -1.93 -26.32
N VAL A 621 36.00 -2.72 -25.38
CA VAL A 621 35.58 -4.10 -25.58
C VAL A 621 34.17 -4.12 -26.17
N ARG A 622 34.02 -4.80 -27.34
CA ARG A 622 32.75 -4.96 -28.06
C ARG A 622 32.53 -6.38 -28.59
N ARG A 623 33.35 -7.32 -28.13
CA ARG A 623 33.25 -8.73 -28.51
C ARG A 623 32.82 -9.56 -27.31
N SER A 624 32.03 -10.60 -27.56
CA SER A 624 31.58 -11.54 -26.55
C SER A 624 32.70 -12.54 -26.24
N GLU A 625 33.76 -12.07 -25.58
CA GLU A 625 34.91 -12.83 -25.11
C GLU A 625 34.88 -12.93 -23.59
N LEU A 626 35.40 -14.05 -23.04
CA LEU A 626 35.47 -14.24 -21.60
C LEU A 626 36.42 -13.24 -20.99
N VAL A 627 36.02 -12.56 -19.92
CA VAL A 627 36.85 -11.69 -19.10
C VAL A 627 37.16 -12.45 -17.83
N GLU A 628 38.48 -12.59 -17.54
CA GLU A 628 38.97 -13.24 -16.32
C GLU A 628 39.69 -12.18 -15.47
N LEU A 629 39.06 -11.78 -14.38
CA LEU A 629 39.57 -10.78 -13.44
C LEU A 629 40.09 -11.48 -12.19
N SER A 630 41.40 -11.48 -11.99
CA SER A 630 42.06 -12.08 -10.82
C SER A 630 42.30 -11.05 -9.73
N PHE A 631 41.95 -11.41 -8.48
CA PHE A 631 42.19 -10.59 -7.28
C PHE A 631 42.41 -11.47 -6.05
N SER A 632 42.88 -10.91 -4.97
CA SER A 632 42.96 -11.60 -3.66
C SER A 632 42.15 -10.85 -2.62
N SER A 633 41.57 -11.59 -1.67
CA SER A 633 40.75 -11.03 -0.58
C SER A 633 40.75 -11.98 0.63
N THR A 634 40.37 -11.45 1.80
CA THR A 634 40.18 -12.24 3.03
C THR A 634 38.73 -12.12 3.43
N ILE A 635 38.03 -13.26 3.54
CA ILE A 635 36.57 -13.29 3.77
C ILE A 635 36.26 -13.62 5.23
N TYR A 636 35.45 -12.81 5.88
CA TYR A 636 34.96 -12.97 7.26
C TYR A 636 33.47 -13.18 7.39
N GLN A 637 32.68 -12.81 6.35
CA GLN A 637 31.23 -12.93 6.30
C GLN A 637 30.79 -13.96 5.26
N ASN A 638 29.79 -14.77 5.61
CA ASN A 638 29.18 -15.68 4.66
C ASN A 638 28.39 -14.88 3.59
N GLN A 639 28.38 -15.38 2.36
CA GLN A 639 27.76 -14.72 1.21
C GLN A 639 28.36 -13.32 0.90
N THR A 640 29.64 -13.12 1.17
CA THR A 640 30.36 -11.91 0.72
C THR A 640 30.24 -11.80 -0.78
N ARG A 641 29.67 -10.68 -1.23
CA ARG A 641 29.36 -10.43 -2.64
C ARG A 641 30.41 -9.50 -3.26
N PHE A 642 30.76 -9.79 -4.50
CA PHE A 642 31.62 -8.96 -5.34
C PHE A 642 30.79 -8.38 -6.48
N ASP A 643 30.50 -7.08 -6.42
CA ASP A 643 29.74 -6.38 -7.45
C ASP A 643 30.67 -5.76 -8.47
N LEU A 644 30.63 -6.25 -9.70
CA LEU A 644 31.37 -5.72 -10.82
C LEU A 644 30.46 -4.93 -11.75
N PHE A 645 30.89 -3.72 -12.09
CA PHE A 645 30.20 -2.84 -13.04
C PHE A 645 31.01 -2.65 -14.30
N LEU A 646 30.33 -2.73 -15.45
CA LEU A 646 30.87 -2.29 -16.74
C LEU A 646 30.64 -0.78 -16.88
N GLY A 647 31.64 -0.04 -17.34
CA GLY A 647 31.56 1.39 -17.66
C GLY A 647 32.09 1.67 -19.05
N ASN A 648 31.71 2.83 -19.60
CA ASN A 648 32.18 3.29 -20.89
C ASN A 648 32.67 4.75 -20.75
N SER A 649 33.94 5.00 -21.01
CA SER A 649 34.58 6.31 -20.80
C SER A 649 33.96 7.43 -21.67
N ASN A 650 33.25 7.08 -22.76
CA ASN A 650 32.54 8.04 -23.60
C ASN A 650 31.17 8.45 -23.03
N LEU A 651 30.68 7.78 -22.00
CA LEU A 651 29.46 8.09 -21.28
C LEU A 651 29.82 8.75 -19.94
N GLY A 652 28.87 9.34 -19.29
CA GLY A 652 29.10 9.88 -17.93
C GLY A 652 29.53 8.80 -16.95
N ASN A 653 30.26 9.15 -15.91
CA ASN A 653 30.71 8.21 -14.87
C ASN A 653 29.55 7.51 -14.14
N ASP A 654 28.37 8.09 -14.20
CA ASP A 654 27.13 7.55 -13.59
C ASP A 654 26.50 6.46 -14.45
N VAL A 655 26.87 6.35 -15.73
CA VAL A 655 26.36 5.32 -16.65
C VAL A 655 27.21 4.06 -16.48
N ARG A 656 26.72 3.15 -15.68
CA ARG A 656 27.36 1.85 -15.43
C ARG A 656 26.34 0.72 -15.41
N GLN A 657 26.75 -0.45 -15.83
CA GLN A 657 25.93 -1.66 -15.89
C GLN A 657 26.46 -2.69 -14.90
N LEU A 658 25.63 -3.09 -13.94
CA LEU A 658 25.97 -4.19 -13.02
C LEU A 658 26.02 -5.51 -13.79
N VAL A 659 27.03 -6.29 -13.56
CA VAL A 659 27.20 -7.63 -14.12
C VAL A 659 26.29 -8.62 -13.37
N GLU A 660 25.55 -9.44 -14.12
CA GLU A 660 24.59 -10.39 -13.54
C GLU A 660 25.23 -11.76 -13.27
N LYS A 661 24.83 -12.38 -12.16
CA LYS A 661 25.26 -13.73 -11.81
C LYS A 661 24.79 -14.75 -12.87
N GLY A 662 25.56 -15.78 -13.09
CA GLY A 662 25.23 -16.88 -13.99
C GLY A 662 26.48 -17.60 -14.48
N ASP A 663 26.33 -18.79 -15.05
CA ASP A 663 27.41 -19.59 -15.63
C ASP A 663 28.09 -18.81 -16.77
N ALA A 664 29.29 -18.29 -16.51
CA ALA A 664 30.15 -17.58 -17.47
C ALA A 664 31.23 -18.49 -18.04
N ASN A 665 31.70 -19.49 -17.27
CA ASN A 665 32.76 -20.42 -17.63
C ASN A 665 32.40 -21.85 -17.21
N SER A 666 31.96 -22.66 -18.14
CA SER A 666 31.55 -24.06 -17.91
C SER A 666 32.65 -24.97 -17.31
N ASN A 667 33.89 -24.50 -17.19
CA ASN A 667 34.98 -25.25 -16.57
C ASN A 667 35.05 -25.10 -15.04
N VAL A 668 34.24 -24.20 -14.45
CA VAL A 668 34.18 -24.01 -13.00
C VAL A 668 32.79 -24.39 -12.49
N THR A 669 32.72 -24.79 -11.22
CA THR A 669 31.46 -25.18 -10.58
C THR A 669 30.90 -24.04 -9.73
N SER A 670 30.60 -22.92 -10.36
CA SER A 670 30.01 -21.74 -9.73
C SER A 670 28.96 -21.14 -10.66
N GLU A 671 27.95 -20.50 -10.10
CA GLU A 671 26.96 -19.69 -10.83
C GLU A 671 26.68 -18.41 -10.01
N SER A 672 27.56 -18.06 -9.09
CA SER A 672 27.34 -17.00 -8.11
C SER A 672 28.50 -15.99 -8.11
N VAL A 673 28.14 -14.74 -7.85
CA VAL A 673 29.11 -13.65 -7.60
C VAL A 673 29.35 -13.44 -6.09
N SER A 674 28.88 -14.39 -5.28
CA SER A 674 29.06 -14.39 -3.82
C SER A 674 29.86 -15.62 -3.39
N VAL A 675 30.73 -15.41 -2.39
CA VAL A 675 31.57 -16.47 -1.80
C VAL A 675 30.95 -16.94 -0.49
N GLN A 676 30.91 -18.24 -0.29
CA GLN A 676 30.40 -18.90 0.90
C GLN A 676 31.53 -19.28 1.85
N LEU A 677 31.22 -19.26 3.14
CA LEU A 677 32.08 -19.78 4.21
C LEU A 677 31.41 -21.02 4.84
N PRO A 678 32.13 -22.11 5.05
CA PRO A 678 31.61 -23.31 5.74
C PRO A 678 31.50 -23.07 7.25
N ILE A 679 30.71 -22.08 7.67
CA ILE A 679 30.61 -21.66 9.06
C ILE A 679 29.55 -22.47 9.79
N ASN A 680 29.96 -23.42 10.62
CA ASN A 680 29.11 -24.28 11.45
C ASN A 680 28.64 -23.55 12.74
N GLY A 681 28.07 -22.38 12.61
CA GLY A 681 27.49 -21.65 13.75
C GLY A 681 28.45 -20.74 14.51
N LEU A 682 29.77 -20.80 14.30
CA LEU A 682 30.81 -20.08 15.05
C LEU A 682 30.80 -18.58 14.77
N LEU A 683 30.96 -17.77 15.82
CA LEU A 683 31.25 -16.32 15.76
C LEU A 683 32.70 -16.00 15.95
N LEU A 684 33.51 -16.94 16.54
CA LEU A 684 34.92 -16.83 16.81
C LEU A 684 35.71 -17.91 16.05
N ALA A 685 36.80 -17.52 15.39
CA ALA A 685 37.74 -18.43 14.72
C ALA A 685 39.17 -17.93 14.86
N ASN A 686 40.14 -18.80 14.52
CA ASN A 686 41.57 -18.49 14.36
C ASN A 686 42.18 -17.76 15.57
N ILE A 687 41.83 -18.15 16.80
CA ILE A 687 42.35 -17.54 18.02
C ILE A 687 43.81 -17.92 18.18
N ALA A 688 44.70 -16.94 18.14
CA ALA A 688 46.16 -17.08 18.29
C ALA A 688 46.69 -16.14 19.36
N PHE A 689 47.69 -16.62 20.08
CA PHE A 689 48.46 -15.86 21.07
C PHE A 689 49.93 -15.84 20.67
N SER A 690 50.56 -14.64 20.70
CA SER A 690 51.94 -14.45 20.25
C SER A 690 52.97 -15.18 21.14
N THR A 691 52.64 -15.40 22.42
CA THR A 691 53.51 -16.09 23.38
C THR A 691 52.69 -17.04 24.24
N SER A 692 53.30 -18.11 24.70
CA SER A 692 52.69 -19.05 25.66
C SER A 692 52.91 -18.66 27.12
N VAL A 693 53.83 -17.75 27.39
CA VAL A 693 54.16 -17.20 28.73
C VAL A 693 54.45 -15.72 28.55
N LEU A 694 53.79 -14.88 29.32
CA LEU A 694 54.03 -13.44 29.34
C LEU A 694 55.13 -13.15 30.38
N THR A 695 56.13 -12.41 29.98
CA THR A 695 57.32 -12.08 30.84
C THR A 695 57.56 -10.57 30.82
N PRO A 696 56.72 -9.74 31.48
CA PRO A 696 56.76 -8.29 31.39
C PRO A 696 57.91 -7.71 32.26
N ASN A 697 59.16 -8.05 31.91
CA ASN A 697 60.35 -7.62 32.61
C ASN A 697 61.17 -6.56 31.85
N GLY A 698 60.74 -6.18 30.63
CA GLY A 698 61.33 -5.12 29.82
C GLY A 698 62.62 -5.54 29.05
N ASP A 699 62.83 -6.84 28.88
CA ASP A 699 64.02 -7.36 28.13
C ASP A 699 63.78 -7.49 26.61
N GLY A 700 62.56 -7.21 26.14
CA GLY A 700 62.11 -7.31 24.74
C GLY A 700 61.68 -8.71 24.32
N ILE A 701 61.61 -9.68 25.22
CA ILE A 701 61.20 -11.07 24.92
C ILE A 701 60.00 -11.46 25.75
N GLY A 702 58.87 -11.53 25.12
CA GLY A 702 57.56 -11.92 25.74
C GLY A 702 57.00 -10.87 26.72
N ASP A 703 57.41 -9.61 26.59
CA ASP A 703 56.91 -8.49 27.39
C ASP A 703 55.46 -8.14 27.12
N GLU A 704 54.95 -8.53 25.95
CA GLU A 704 53.59 -8.29 25.51
C GLU A 704 52.97 -9.57 24.95
N LEU A 705 51.70 -9.76 25.24
CA LEU A 705 50.87 -10.80 24.66
C LEU A 705 49.96 -10.19 23.58
N VAL A 706 50.22 -10.53 22.32
CA VAL A 706 49.30 -10.20 21.23
C VAL A 706 48.25 -11.29 21.13
N ILE A 707 47.02 -10.88 21.18
CA ILE A 707 45.81 -11.73 21.10
C ILE A 707 45.13 -11.45 19.77
N GLU A 708 45.18 -12.41 18.85
CA GLU A 708 44.57 -12.32 17.55
C GLU A 708 43.36 -13.28 17.46
N PHE A 709 42.28 -12.83 16.85
CA PHE A 709 41.12 -13.68 16.51
C PHE A 709 40.33 -13.11 15.37
N ASP A 710 39.54 -13.97 14.72
CA ASP A 710 38.60 -13.57 13.69
C ASP A 710 37.17 -13.56 14.26
N ALA A 711 36.51 -12.39 14.22
CA ALA A 711 35.08 -12.29 14.42
C ALA A 711 34.35 -12.58 13.10
N LEU A 712 33.34 -13.46 13.16
CA LEU A 712 32.63 -13.96 11.98
C LEU A 712 31.15 -13.60 12.08
N LYS A 713 30.47 -13.46 10.94
CA LYS A 713 28.99 -13.27 10.82
C LYS A 713 28.42 -11.97 11.38
N LEU A 714 29.19 -11.06 11.86
CA LEU A 714 28.71 -9.79 12.38
C LEU A 714 28.41 -8.86 11.21
N VAL A 715 27.12 -8.81 10.78
CA VAL A 715 26.65 -7.93 9.71
C VAL A 715 26.41 -6.51 10.22
N THR A 716 25.99 -6.39 11.47
CA THR A 716 25.87 -5.11 12.20
C THR A 716 26.85 -5.09 13.37
N PRO A 717 27.29 -3.91 13.83
CA PRO A 717 28.17 -3.80 14.99
C PRO A 717 27.57 -4.52 16.21
N ARG A 718 28.38 -5.35 16.86
CA ARG A 718 28.00 -6.14 18.06
C ARG A 718 29.07 -6.06 19.11
N PRO A 719 28.71 -6.18 20.40
CA PRO A 719 29.69 -6.13 21.49
C PRO A 719 30.75 -7.22 21.37
N ILE A 720 32.00 -6.78 21.38
CA ILE A 720 33.22 -7.61 21.44
C ILE A 720 33.97 -7.25 22.73
N LYS A 721 34.15 -8.25 23.61
CA LYS A 721 34.82 -8.05 24.89
C LYS A 721 36.07 -8.93 24.94
N VAL A 722 37.20 -8.32 25.29
CA VAL A 722 38.43 -9.04 25.58
C VAL A 722 38.88 -8.64 26.97
N GLN A 723 38.87 -9.59 27.88
CA GLN A 723 39.06 -9.35 29.31
C GLN A 723 40.02 -10.37 29.90
N VAL A 724 40.82 -9.94 30.87
CA VAL A 724 41.76 -10.79 31.61
C VAL A 724 41.23 -11.00 33.04
N TYR A 725 41.23 -12.24 33.48
CA TYR A 725 40.78 -12.65 34.82
C TYR A 725 41.87 -13.39 35.58
N ASP A 726 41.83 -13.31 36.90
CA ASP A 726 42.58 -14.25 37.74
C ASP A 726 41.85 -15.60 37.85
N LEU A 727 42.47 -16.61 38.42
CA LEU A 727 41.85 -17.91 38.61
C LEU A 727 40.70 -17.92 39.65
N ALA A 728 40.51 -16.84 40.41
CA ALA A 728 39.36 -16.67 41.30
C ALA A 728 38.17 -16.05 40.57
N GLY A 729 38.31 -15.71 39.27
CA GLY A 729 37.25 -15.13 38.43
C GLY A 729 37.10 -13.60 38.59
N ARG A 730 38.05 -12.94 39.24
CA ARG A 730 38.08 -11.48 39.33
C ARG A 730 38.64 -10.91 38.06
N LYS A 731 37.97 -9.92 37.43
CA LYS A 731 38.51 -9.17 36.27
C LYS A 731 39.72 -8.36 36.70
N ILE A 732 40.79 -8.51 35.96
CA ILE A 732 42.08 -7.85 36.16
C ILE A 732 42.26 -6.71 35.18
N HIS A 733 41.96 -6.96 33.92
CA HIS A 733 42.15 -5.98 32.85
C HIS A 733 41.07 -6.11 31.77
N GLU A 734 40.64 -4.98 31.20
CA GLU A 734 39.70 -4.92 30.08
C GLU A 734 40.40 -4.32 28.85
N LEU A 735 40.76 -5.17 27.89
CA LEU A 735 41.41 -4.73 26.64
C LEU A 735 40.44 -4.05 25.69
N THR A 736 39.20 -4.53 25.64
CA THR A 736 38.13 -3.89 24.88
C THR A 736 36.75 -4.34 25.35
N ASN A 737 35.79 -3.46 25.17
CA ASN A 737 34.33 -3.71 25.36
C ASN A 737 33.59 -2.76 24.42
N GLU A 738 33.79 -2.92 23.11
CA GLU A 738 33.25 -2.04 22.06
C GLU A 738 32.52 -2.86 21.02
N ASP A 739 31.64 -2.20 20.30
CA ASP A 739 30.92 -2.81 19.18
C ASP A 739 31.84 -2.96 17.96
N GLY A 740 31.86 -4.15 17.37
CA GLY A 740 32.68 -4.47 16.21
C GLY A 740 31.93 -5.25 15.13
N LEU A 741 32.50 -5.28 13.93
CA LEU A 741 32.04 -6.01 12.75
C LEU A 741 32.87 -7.30 12.53
N ALA A 742 32.45 -8.12 11.56
CA ALA A 742 33.21 -9.31 11.16
C ALA A 742 34.52 -8.91 10.49
N GLN A 743 35.62 -9.16 11.18
CA GLN A 743 37.01 -8.90 10.73
C GLN A 743 38.03 -9.58 11.66
N ARG A 744 39.31 -9.46 11.34
CA ARG A 744 40.40 -9.84 12.25
C ARG A 744 40.62 -8.74 13.27
N TYR A 745 40.71 -9.14 14.56
CA TYR A 745 41.01 -8.29 15.69
C TYR A 745 42.38 -8.65 16.26
N ASN A 746 43.06 -7.62 16.77
CA ASN A 746 44.35 -7.73 17.39
C ASN A 746 44.37 -6.82 18.61
N PHE A 747 44.62 -7.39 19.78
CA PHE A 747 44.76 -6.70 21.07
C PHE A 747 46.06 -7.09 21.75
N THR A 748 46.68 -6.13 22.43
CA THR A 748 47.95 -6.36 23.14
C THR A 748 47.72 -6.18 24.62
N TRP A 749 48.16 -7.18 25.41
CA TRP A 749 48.23 -7.10 26.87
C TRP A 749 49.70 -7.11 27.31
N ASP A 750 50.13 -6.08 28.05
CA ASP A 750 51.47 -5.85 28.56
C ASP A 750 51.67 -6.42 29.99
N GLY A 751 50.68 -7.16 30.52
CA GLY A 751 50.69 -7.68 31.87
C GLY A 751 50.32 -6.66 32.97
N SER A 752 49.66 -5.55 32.58
CA SER A 752 49.14 -4.57 33.54
C SER A 752 47.66 -4.88 33.91
N ASP A 753 47.25 -4.40 35.08
CA ASP A 753 45.83 -4.33 35.49
C ASP A 753 45.17 -3.02 35.03
N ASP A 754 43.87 -2.83 35.32
CA ASP A 754 43.11 -1.63 34.95
C ASP A 754 43.68 -0.34 35.61
N GLU A 755 44.50 -0.43 36.62
CA GLU A 755 45.16 0.69 37.30
C GLU A 755 46.60 0.97 36.71
N GLY A 756 47.02 0.16 35.72
CA GLY A 756 48.33 0.27 35.09
C GLY A 756 49.49 -0.35 35.92
N SER A 757 49.15 -1.12 36.95
CA SER A 757 50.18 -1.83 37.76
C SER A 757 50.46 -3.22 37.17
N THR A 758 51.69 -3.63 37.11
CA THR A 758 52.07 -4.97 36.64
C THR A 758 51.46 -6.05 37.57
N VAL A 759 50.80 -7.05 36.99
CA VAL A 759 50.14 -8.11 37.76
C VAL A 759 51.12 -9.05 38.40
N ALA A 760 50.78 -9.69 39.49
CA ALA A 760 51.67 -10.65 40.19
C ALA A 760 52.00 -11.88 39.28
N PRO A 761 53.19 -12.52 39.42
CA PRO A 761 53.43 -13.78 38.73
C PRO A 761 52.34 -14.81 39.08
N GLY A 762 51.77 -15.46 38.06
CA GLY A 762 50.69 -16.39 38.26
C GLY A 762 50.05 -16.83 36.94
N THR A 763 48.88 -17.44 37.06
CA THR A 763 48.10 -17.89 35.90
C THR A 763 46.85 -17.03 35.75
N TYR A 764 46.67 -16.50 34.57
CA TYR A 764 45.55 -15.64 34.19
C TYR A 764 44.73 -16.30 33.09
N LEU A 765 43.48 -15.88 32.98
CA LEU A 765 42.56 -16.35 31.97
C LEU A 765 42.16 -15.17 31.06
N VAL A 766 42.49 -15.28 29.79
CA VAL A 766 42.01 -14.33 28.77
C VAL A 766 40.67 -14.87 28.25
N GLN A 767 39.66 -14.05 28.35
CA GLN A 767 38.33 -14.33 27.81
C GLN A 767 38.01 -13.42 26.63
N ILE A 768 37.61 -14.00 25.52
CA ILE A 768 37.11 -13.34 24.35
C ILE A 768 35.61 -13.67 24.25
N GLU A 769 34.76 -12.66 24.21
CA GLU A 769 33.29 -12.80 24.16
C GLU A 769 32.76 -11.97 22.99
N ILE A 770 31.89 -12.59 22.15
CA ILE A 770 31.17 -11.94 21.07
C ILE A 770 29.68 -12.21 21.26
N GLU A 771 28.90 -11.14 21.35
CA GLU A 771 27.43 -11.21 21.42
C GLU A 771 26.85 -11.13 20.01
N GLY A 772 26.31 -12.24 19.51
CA GLY A 772 25.58 -12.28 18.23
C GLY A 772 24.05 -12.13 18.44
N ASP A 773 23.29 -12.11 17.32
CA ASP A 773 21.84 -11.93 17.35
C ASP A 773 21.08 -13.05 18.08
N SER A 774 21.55 -14.26 18.02
CA SER A 774 20.88 -15.44 18.57
C SER A 774 21.69 -16.20 19.62
N GLN A 775 22.98 -15.90 19.75
CA GLN A 775 23.88 -16.59 20.68
C GLN A 775 25.05 -15.70 21.04
N THR A 776 25.62 -15.93 22.22
CA THR A 776 26.90 -15.39 22.67
C THR A 776 27.96 -16.49 22.56
N GLU A 777 29.11 -16.19 21.98
CA GLU A 777 30.23 -17.12 21.93
C GLU A 777 31.38 -16.62 22.83
N ILE A 778 31.88 -17.52 23.65
CA ILE A 778 32.96 -17.22 24.60
C ILE A 778 34.11 -18.20 24.36
N ALA A 779 35.28 -17.66 24.17
CA ALA A 779 36.54 -18.43 24.16
C ALA A 779 37.42 -18.01 25.31
N GLN A 780 38.06 -18.99 25.96
CA GLN A 780 38.96 -18.76 27.10
C GLN A 780 40.30 -19.43 26.85
N ARG A 781 41.36 -18.73 27.20
CA ARG A 781 42.76 -19.24 27.11
C ARG A 781 43.50 -18.88 28.36
N ILE A 782 44.31 -19.82 28.84
CA ILE A 782 45.19 -19.65 30.01
C ILE A 782 46.51 -19.01 29.55
N VAL A 783 46.97 -18.00 30.29
CA VAL A 783 48.24 -17.30 30.09
C VAL A 783 49.00 -17.25 31.42
N PRO A 784 50.13 -17.98 31.54
CA PRO A 784 51.04 -17.82 32.67
C PRO A 784 51.83 -16.49 32.56
N VAL A 785 52.01 -15.81 33.67
CA VAL A 785 52.84 -14.62 33.80
C VAL A 785 54.03 -14.96 34.75
N ALA A 786 55.25 -14.69 34.28
CA ALA A 786 56.47 -14.90 35.02
C ALA A 786 57.43 -13.72 34.84
N TYR A 787 58.35 -13.47 35.75
CA TYR A 787 59.39 -12.42 35.65
C TYR A 787 60.78 -13.01 35.67
#